data_ac4f54db9c2f6f27b1d25f2e3d8ff5c1
#
_entry.id   ac4f54db9c2f6f27b1d25f2e3d8ff5c1
#
_cell.length_a   1.000
_cell.length_b   1.000
_cell.length_c   1.000
_cell.angle_alpha   90.00
_cell.angle_beta   90.00
_cell.angle_gamma   90.00
#
_symmetry.space_group_name_H-M   'P 1'
#
loop_
_entity.id
_entity.type
_entity.pdbx_description
1 polymer ?
#
loop_
_entity_poly.entity_id
_entity_poly.type
_entity_poly.pdbx_seq_one_letter_code
_entity_poly.pdbx_strand_id
1 'polypeptide(L)'
;MANPLHDTVTSNVNLRLYINQLLPYNQAISSPQYIGELDVVITPNEVNRRHGTGTILINIFTEHQNIFSLRCADHYNGEHQFGLLNKCLSIAKQSRAEIFTEMLSIFHNITPRRILCVPFHPEELYAAIAIKELFNVPLCTYIMDDNNLYTQGNQPISLELMQETLEKSDMRLAISPELRRAYEQQYGLKFWLLPPMVAKELVKIHNPLDGEAKRDNQGILVGNIWSQKYLDIFRETVRKTGVSIDWYCNNYDNPRWLTFDKEELKSDGITIYPPLQETELAEKLKNYSFAVIPSGKLDESDNIQNIARLSLPSRIPFILASSQTPFIVLGNPETAAARFVQRFEVGFVSDYQAPNFQKVVNHLSLPDVQKKLRQNAANIAELFSAKDMDKWLWESLEQGQPTDLKFEKLMPYSPNEVVYYLEPPAPGDIWRDFIPPYQALKRLKDKGFQPNFVVDVGASTGIWSDAINRIYPQARFILIDPLISRYDKLARKYFIDLHDNFEAVEALVSHQIGQQTMKVSADLYNSSIYEVKTSQLTETVTVDVITLDSLAQEKAITGRGLLKLDVQFAEHLVIEGAKQFLSQVDVCIIELSLWKYQEETKTLTEMLEVMTQLGFRYYDEVGEWRLPSDGTLFQKDILFVRKNLFLVEGQIV
;
A
#
# COMPACT_ATOMS: atom_id res chain seq x y z
N MET A 1 17.13 41.57 6.21
CA MET A 1 16.45 40.25 6.22
C MET A 1 17.52 39.23 6.43
N ALA A 2 17.61 38.68 7.63
CA ALA A 2 18.64 37.71 8.03
C ALA A 2 18.29 36.31 7.46
N ASN A 3 19.30 35.58 7.06
CA ASN A 3 19.21 34.28 6.40
C ASN A 3 18.90 33.18 7.46
N PRO A 4 17.77 32.45 7.39
CA PRO A 4 17.36 31.49 8.43
C PRO A 4 18.29 30.27 8.58
N LEU A 5 19.22 30.05 7.67
CA LEU A 5 20.19 28.95 7.75
C LEU A 5 21.37 29.21 8.73
N HIS A 6 21.58 30.45 9.15
CA HIS A 6 22.66 30.79 10.08
C HIS A 6 22.28 30.58 11.55
N ASP A 7 20.98 30.64 11.87
CA ASP A 7 20.50 30.50 13.25
C ASP A 7 20.41 29.03 13.72
N THR A 8 20.23 28.08 12.80
CA THR A 8 20.15 26.64 13.13
C THR A 8 21.52 26.03 13.48
N VAL A 9 22.60 26.49 12.87
CA VAL A 9 23.97 26.00 13.20
C VAL A 9 24.43 26.56 14.54
N THR A 10 24.09 27.80 14.87
CA THR A 10 24.42 28.42 16.15
C THR A 10 23.61 27.84 17.32
N SER A 11 22.36 27.42 17.12
CA SER A 11 21.56 26.77 18.15
C SER A 11 22.09 25.38 18.54
N ASN A 12 22.56 24.59 17.58
CA ASN A 12 23.16 23.28 17.83
C ASN A 12 24.51 23.35 18.56
N VAL A 13 25.31 24.37 18.27
CA VAL A 13 26.59 24.61 18.98
C VAL A 13 26.32 25.07 20.41
N ASN A 14 25.32 25.92 20.63
CA ASN A 14 24.93 26.38 21.96
C ASN A 14 24.30 25.28 22.81
N LEU A 15 23.53 24.36 22.21
CA LEU A 15 22.98 23.21 22.92
C LEU A 15 24.09 22.22 23.36
N ARG A 16 25.10 21.98 22.53
CA ARG A 16 26.31 21.17 22.88
C ARG A 16 27.12 21.81 24.01
N LEU A 17 27.28 23.12 24.01
CA LEU A 17 27.96 23.84 25.09
C LEU A 17 27.16 23.80 26.41
N TYR A 18 25.85 23.86 26.34
CA TYR A 18 24.97 23.80 27.52
C TYR A 18 24.92 22.40 28.12
N ILE A 19 24.95 21.34 27.29
CA ILE A 19 25.00 19.94 27.73
C ILE A 19 26.33 19.63 28.45
N ASN A 20 27.42 20.16 27.95
CA ASN A 20 28.74 19.99 28.62
C ASN A 20 28.80 20.71 29.98
N GLN A 21 27.91 21.66 30.26
CA GLN A 21 27.84 22.33 31.56
C GLN A 21 26.92 21.60 32.56
N LEU A 22 26.06 20.69 32.12
CA LEU A 22 25.09 19.94 32.97
C LEU A 22 25.62 18.60 33.46
N LEU A 23 26.78 18.11 32.96
CA LEU A 23 27.38 16.89 33.45
C LEU A 23 28.11 17.18 34.77
N PRO A 24 27.90 16.40 35.85
CA PRO A 24 28.60 16.65 37.13
C PRO A 24 30.08 16.45 36.97
N TYR A 25 30.82 17.49 37.37
CA TYR A 25 32.27 17.52 37.50
C TYR A 25 32.69 16.48 38.57
N ASN A 26 32.96 15.24 38.16
CA ASN A 26 33.85 14.33 38.88
C ASN A 26 33.96 12.99 38.16
N GLN A 27 34.82 12.96 37.19
CA GLN A 27 35.70 11.86 36.86
C GLN A 27 36.58 12.32 35.69
N ALA A 28 37.89 12.30 35.87
CA ALA A 28 38.86 12.47 34.80
C ALA A 28 38.73 11.29 33.83
N ILE A 29 37.74 11.38 32.93
CA ILE A 29 37.59 10.48 31.79
C ILE A 29 38.48 11.06 30.69
N SER A 30 39.44 10.32 30.22
CA SER A 30 40.10 10.52 28.93
C SER A 30 38.98 10.94 27.94
N SER A 31 39.11 12.09 27.27
CA SER A 31 38.10 12.63 26.33
C SER A 31 37.50 11.49 25.50
N PRO A 32 36.21 11.28 25.55
CA PRO A 32 35.58 10.18 24.79
C PRO A 32 35.93 10.37 23.33
N GLN A 33 36.57 9.36 22.75
CA GLN A 33 36.99 9.41 21.35
C GLN A 33 35.71 9.51 20.48
N TYR A 34 35.61 10.56 19.67
CA TYR A 34 34.49 10.74 18.73
C TYR A 34 34.44 9.55 17.77
N ILE A 35 33.29 8.86 17.74
CA ILE A 35 33.12 7.65 16.93
C ILE A 35 32.80 8.02 15.47
N GLY A 36 32.13 9.15 15.24
CA GLY A 36 31.78 9.61 13.89
C GLY A 36 30.27 9.71 13.65
N GLU A 37 29.92 9.80 12.39
CA GLU A 37 28.54 9.87 11.94
C GLU A 37 28.01 8.46 11.64
N LEU A 38 26.85 8.10 12.20
CA LEU A 38 26.21 6.80 12.00
C LEU A 38 24.73 6.98 11.62
N ASP A 39 24.26 6.08 10.77
CA ASP A 39 22.83 5.90 10.55
C ASP A 39 22.23 5.14 11.73
N VAL A 40 21.04 5.50 12.16
CA VAL A 40 20.38 4.89 13.32
C VAL A 40 19.26 3.97 12.84
N VAL A 41 19.27 2.72 13.29
CA VAL A 41 18.18 1.77 13.05
C VAL A 41 17.60 1.34 14.39
N ILE A 42 16.31 1.59 14.59
CA ILE A 42 15.58 1.31 15.84
C ILE A 42 14.66 0.14 15.62
N THR A 43 14.78 -0.88 16.48
CA THR A 43 14.02 -2.13 16.35
C THR A 43 13.48 -2.58 17.70
N PRO A 44 12.42 -3.42 17.73
CA PRO A 44 11.85 -3.92 18.99
C PRO A 44 12.83 -4.82 19.75
N ASN A 45 13.62 -5.62 19.05
CA ASN A 45 14.53 -6.61 19.64
C ASN A 45 15.77 -6.81 18.76
N GLU A 46 16.60 -7.78 19.13
CA GLU A 46 17.84 -8.10 18.39
C GLU A 46 17.58 -8.34 16.91
N VAL A 47 18.42 -7.79 16.06
CA VAL A 47 18.43 -8.04 14.61
C VAL A 47 19.32 -9.24 14.32
N ASN A 48 18.68 -10.35 13.94
CA ASN A 48 19.33 -11.60 13.57
C ASN A 48 18.48 -12.39 12.57
N ARG A 49 19.00 -13.49 12.04
CA ARG A 49 18.30 -14.32 11.03
C ARG A 49 17.27 -15.31 11.62
N ARG A 50 16.94 -15.21 12.91
CA ARG A 50 15.96 -16.11 13.57
C ARG A 50 14.52 -15.61 13.43
N HIS A 51 14.30 -14.40 12.91
CA HIS A 51 12.97 -13.82 12.69
C HIS A 51 12.93 -12.91 11.45
N GLY A 52 11.70 -12.70 10.92
CA GLY A 52 11.49 -12.03 9.64
C GLY A 52 12.03 -10.60 9.59
N THR A 53 11.72 -9.77 10.57
CA THR A 53 12.19 -8.37 10.66
C THR A 53 13.72 -8.29 10.62
N GLY A 54 14.40 -9.12 11.43
CA GLY A 54 15.85 -9.16 11.47
C GLY A 54 16.46 -9.59 10.13
N THR A 55 15.90 -10.63 9.51
CA THR A 55 16.36 -11.09 8.19
C THR A 55 16.19 -10.01 7.12
N ILE A 56 15.06 -9.30 7.08
CA ILE A 56 14.82 -8.22 6.11
C ILE A 56 15.87 -7.11 6.28
N LEU A 57 16.11 -6.66 7.51
CA LEU A 57 17.09 -5.59 7.78
C LEU A 57 18.52 -6.02 7.43
N ILE A 58 18.94 -7.23 7.79
CA ILE A 58 20.25 -7.77 7.41
C ILE A 58 20.40 -7.80 5.89
N ASN A 59 19.38 -8.23 5.16
CA ASN A 59 19.44 -8.29 3.70
C ASN A 59 19.54 -6.89 3.08
N ILE A 60 18.76 -5.92 3.53
CA ILE A 60 18.80 -4.54 3.03
C ILE A 60 20.17 -3.90 3.28
N PHE A 61 20.76 -4.11 4.45
CA PHE A 61 21.95 -3.42 4.88
C PHE A 61 23.23 -4.28 4.82
N THR A 62 23.23 -5.36 4.07
CA THR A 62 24.41 -6.27 3.97
C THR A 62 25.70 -5.54 3.63
N GLU A 63 25.65 -4.52 2.78
CA GLU A 63 26.82 -3.74 2.34
C GLU A 63 27.03 -2.44 3.14
N HIS A 64 26.11 -2.10 4.05
CA HIS A 64 26.13 -0.85 4.81
C HIS A 64 26.42 -1.09 6.30
N GLN A 65 27.67 -0.88 6.72
CA GLN A 65 28.14 -1.20 8.06
C GLN A 65 28.03 -0.04 9.06
N ASN A 66 27.93 1.22 8.59
CA ASN A 66 27.94 2.42 9.44
C ASN A 66 26.59 2.67 10.13
N ILE A 67 26.12 1.67 10.86
CA ILE A 67 24.82 1.69 11.55
C ILE A 67 25.04 1.61 13.05
N PHE A 68 24.32 2.45 13.79
CA PHE A 68 24.07 2.27 15.21
C PHE A 68 22.67 1.63 15.38
N SER A 69 22.67 0.38 15.80
CA SER A 69 21.44 -0.37 16.03
C SER A 69 20.96 -0.17 17.48
N LEU A 70 19.78 0.40 17.64
CA LEU A 70 19.10 0.54 18.91
C LEU A 70 17.93 -0.47 18.98
N ARG A 71 17.87 -1.23 20.06
CA ARG A 71 16.75 -2.14 20.30
C ARG A 71 16.13 -1.89 21.67
N CYS A 72 14.84 -2.19 21.82
CA CYS A 72 14.10 -1.89 23.04
C CYS A 72 13.92 -3.10 23.95
N ALA A 73 14.23 -4.32 23.48
CA ALA A 73 14.18 -5.55 24.26
C ALA A 73 15.22 -6.58 23.80
N ASP A 74 15.48 -7.58 24.64
CA ASP A 74 16.26 -8.77 24.30
C ASP A 74 15.34 -10.01 24.35
N HIS A 75 15.07 -10.58 23.18
CA HIS A 75 14.25 -11.78 23.01
C HIS A 75 15.05 -13.02 22.59
N TYR A 76 16.27 -12.82 22.12
CA TYR A 76 17.17 -13.88 21.63
C TYR A 76 18.47 -13.93 22.43
N ASN A 77 18.41 -13.64 23.76
CA ASN A 77 19.55 -13.67 24.67
C ASN A 77 20.71 -12.74 24.28
N GLY A 78 20.42 -11.60 23.66
CA GLY A 78 21.43 -10.65 23.18
C GLY A 78 22.11 -11.06 21.89
N GLU A 79 21.67 -12.12 21.20
CA GLU A 79 22.21 -12.53 19.90
C GLU A 79 21.85 -11.48 18.84
N HIS A 80 22.77 -10.54 18.58
CA HIS A 80 22.62 -9.42 17.67
C HIS A 80 23.69 -9.46 16.58
N GLN A 81 23.33 -9.38 15.31
CA GLN A 81 24.21 -9.58 14.16
C GLN A 81 24.18 -8.38 13.20
N PHE A 82 23.97 -7.16 13.71
CA PHE A 82 23.65 -6.03 12.86
C PHE A 82 24.25 -4.71 13.36
N GLY A 83 24.82 -3.94 12.43
CA GLY A 83 25.39 -2.63 12.69
C GLY A 83 26.81 -2.66 13.28
N LEU A 84 27.52 -1.52 13.16
CA LEU A 84 28.85 -1.30 13.72
C LEU A 84 28.81 -1.25 15.26
N LEU A 85 27.79 -0.60 15.78
CA LEU A 85 27.48 -0.49 17.19
C LEU A 85 26.04 -0.91 17.46
N ASN A 86 25.80 -1.42 18.67
CA ASN A 86 24.43 -1.71 19.09
C ASN A 86 24.23 -1.43 20.59
N LYS A 87 22.99 -1.13 20.95
CA LYS A 87 22.60 -0.93 22.35
C LYS A 87 21.15 -1.36 22.56
N CYS A 88 20.90 -2.06 23.67
CA CYS A 88 19.57 -2.27 24.20
C CYS A 88 19.17 -1.07 25.07
N LEU A 89 18.02 -0.47 24.79
CA LEU A 89 17.47 0.65 25.53
C LEU A 89 16.66 0.15 26.71
N SER A 90 16.66 0.90 27.80
CA SER A 90 15.85 0.60 28.98
C SER A 90 14.85 1.73 29.23
N ILE A 91 14.02 2.01 28.23
CA ILE A 91 13.11 3.15 28.22
C ILE A 91 11.68 2.80 28.61
N ALA A 92 11.38 1.54 28.84
CA ALA A 92 10.08 1.11 29.33
C ALA A 92 9.72 1.83 30.63
N LYS A 93 8.53 2.46 30.67
CA LYS A 93 8.00 3.23 31.81
C LYS A 93 8.73 4.56 32.10
N GLN A 94 9.64 5.03 31.27
CA GLN A 94 10.27 6.33 31.38
C GLN A 94 9.33 7.46 30.88
N SER A 95 9.48 8.64 31.47
CA SER A 95 8.86 9.86 30.95
C SER A 95 9.57 10.31 29.65
N ARG A 96 8.88 11.11 28.84
CA ARG A 96 9.47 11.69 27.62
C ARG A 96 10.79 12.43 27.91
N ALA A 97 10.88 13.16 29.01
CA ALA A 97 12.09 13.90 29.41
C ALA A 97 13.27 12.96 29.75
N GLU A 98 13.00 11.85 30.44
CA GLU A 98 14.01 10.83 30.74
C GLU A 98 14.53 10.17 29.46
N ILE A 99 13.65 9.85 28.52
CA ILE A 99 14.03 9.29 27.21
C ILE A 99 14.93 10.25 26.43
N PHE A 100 14.57 11.55 26.40
CA PHE A 100 15.42 12.58 25.77
C PHE A 100 16.81 12.64 26.43
N THR A 101 16.88 12.58 27.76
CA THR A 101 18.13 12.59 28.51
C THR A 101 18.97 11.33 28.19
N GLU A 102 18.34 10.18 28.11
CA GLU A 102 19.01 8.93 27.71
C GLU A 102 19.57 9.02 26.28
N MET A 103 18.79 9.54 25.32
CA MET A 103 19.27 9.72 23.94
C MET A 103 20.47 10.68 23.88
N LEU A 104 20.43 11.79 24.60
CA LEU A 104 21.59 12.70 24.70
C LEU A 104 22.82 11.99 25.26
N SER A 105 22.66 11.15 26.28
CA SER A 105 23.74 10.36 26.86
C SER A 105 24.33 9.34 25.88
N ILE A 106 23.48 8.68 25.11
CA ILE A 106 23.90 7.68 24.10
C ILE A 106 24.66 8.34 22.97
N PHE A 107 24.19 9.49 22.49
CA PHE A 107 24.75 10.17 21.33
C PHE A 107 25.81 11.25 21.69
N HIS A 108 26.38 11.25 22.91
CA HIS A 108 27.34 12.27 23.33
C HIS A 108 28.61 12.29 22.45
N ASN A 109 29.03 11.14 21.89
CA ASN A 109 30.19 11.00 21.02
C ASN A 109 29.90 10.41 19.64
N ILE A 110 28.61 10.33 19.27
CA ILE A 110 28.11 9.85 17.98
C ILE A 110 27.21 10.92 17.40
N THR A 111 27.34 11.21 16.11
CA THR A 111 26.40 12.07 15.39
C THR A 111 25.42 11.20 14.61
N PRO A 112 24.13 11.15 14.96
CA PRO A 112 23.14 10.48 14.15
C PRO A 112 22.98 11.26 12.83
N ARG A 113 22.91 10.55 11.73
CA ARG A 113 22.76 11.12 10.38
C ARG A 113 21.32 11.09 9.90
N ARG A 114 20.65 9.97 10.12
CA ARG A 114 19.28 9.67 9.73
C ARG A 114 18.77 8.46 10.50
N ILE A 115 17.46 8.27 10.54
CA ILE A 115 16.80 7.25 11.38
C ILE A 115 15.94 6.35 10.50
N LEU A 116 16.05 5.04 10.69
CA LEU A 116 15.02 4.07 10.32
C LEU A 116 14.39 3.50 11.59
N CYS A 117 13.10 3.69 11.78
CA CYS A 117 12.33 3.13 12.88
C CYS A 117 11.42 1.99 12.39
N VAL A 118 11.53 0.81 12.99
CA VAL A 118 10.65 -0.34 12.75
C VAL A 118 9.86 -0.61 14.03
N PRO A 119 8.66 -0.02 14.18
CA PRO A 119 7.93 -0.04 15.43
C PRO A 119 7.09 -1.31 15.61
N PHE A 120 7.15 -1.86 16.82
CA PHE A 120 6.25 -2.91 17.33
C PHE A 120 5.68 -2.55 18.71
N HIS A 121 6.35 -1.64 19.44
CA HIS A 121 5.95 -1.15 20.76
C HIS A 121 6.16 0.37 20.83
N PRO A 122 5.64 1.04 21.86
CA PRO A 122 5.79 2.50 22.03
C PRO A 122 7.24 2.97 22.15
N GLU A 123 8.11 2.12 22.69
CA GLU A 123 9.51 2.45 23.01
C GLU A 123 10.29 2.85 21.76
N GLU A 124 10.13 2.14 20.63
CA GLU A 124 10.79 2.47 19.37
C GLU A 124 10.38 3.85 18.87
N LEU A 125 9.09 4.20 19.00
CA LEU A 125 8.55 5.49 18.57
C LEU A 125 9.08 6.64 19.43
N TYR A 126 9.08 6.47 20.74
CA TYR A 126 9.63 7.48 21.66
C TYR A 126 11.10 7.75 21.38
N ALA A 127 11.92 6.70 21.18
CA ALA A 127 13.33 6.84 20.83
C ALA A 127 13.52 7.57 19.49
N ALA A 128 12.73 7.20 18.45
CA ALA A 128 12.81 7.83 17.14
C ALA A 128 12.46 9.32 17.18
N ILE A 129 11.36 9.69 17.87
CA ILE A 129 10.95 11.09 18.08
C ILE A 129 12.06 11.86 18.82
N ALA A 130 12.59 11.29 19.91
CA ALA A 130 13.61 11.95 20.70
C ALA A 130 14.88 12.25 19.88
N ILE A 131 15.38 11.26 19.12
CA ILE A 131 16.57 11.46 18.28
C ILE A 131 16.30 12.49 17.18
N LYS A 132 15.14 12.40 16.50
CA LYS A 132 14.75 13.38 15.48
C LYS A 132 14.70 14.80 16.01
N GLU A 133 14.06 15.02 17.16
CA GLU A 133 13.90 16.35 17.74
C GLU A 133 15.24 16.90 18.29
N LEU A 134 16.07 16.07 18.91
CA LEU A 134 17.35 16.48 19.47
C LEU A 134 18.41 16.82 18.41
N PHE A 135 18.42 16.06 17.31
CA PHE A 135 19.50 16.16 16.32
C PHE A 135 19.03 16.72 14.98
N ASN A 136 17.74 16.94 14.80
CA ASN A 136 17.11 17.44 13.57
C ASN A 136 17.52 16.63 12.32
N VAL A 137 17.42 15.30 12.41
CA VAL A 137 17.81 14.37 11.34
C VAL A 137 16.58 13.73 10.67
N PRO A 138 16.68 13.30 9.42
CA PRO A 138 15.57 12.65 8.73
C PRO A 138 15.13 11.34 9.40
N LEU A 139 13.81 11.10 9.46
CA LEU A 139 13.18 9.91 10.02
C LEU A 139 12.39 9.16 8.95
N CYS A 140 12.69 7.89 8.77
CA CYS A 140 11.85 6.92 8.07
C CYS A 140 11.17 5.99 9.08
N THR A 141 9.85 5.85 9.01
CA THR A 141 9.11 4.82 9.76
C THR A 141 8.68 3.72 8.80
N TYR A 142 9.08 2.48 9.10
CA TYR A 142 8.78 1.30 8.29
C TYR A 142 7.87 0.34 9.04
N ILE A 143 6.59 0.27 8.65
CA ILE A 143 5.58 -0.59 9.25
C ILE A 143 5.63 -1.97 8.59
N MET A 144 6.01 -2.99 9.37
CA MET A 144 6.09 -4.37 8.90
C MET A 144 4.88 -5.22 9.33
N ASP A 145 4.31 -4.93 10.50
CA ASP A 145 3.11 -5.58 11.02
C ASP A 145 2.18 -4.54 11.65
N ASP A 146 0.88 -4.85 11.69
CA ASP A 146 -0.09 -3.98 12.34
C ASP A 146 -0.17 -4.26 13.84
N ASN A 147 0.28 -3.29 14.63
CA ASN A 147 0.23 -3.34 16.08
C ASN A 147 -0.67 -2.26 16.69
N ASN A 148 -1.43 -1.52 15.90
CA ASN A 148 -2.23 -0.43 16.45
C ASN A 148 -3.61 -0.19 15.82
N LEU A 149 -3.91 -0.62 14.60
CA LEU A 149 -5.22 -0.39 13.98
C LEU A 149 -6.24 -1.48 14.34
N TYR A 150 -5.83 -2.73 14.23
CA TYR A 150 -6.73 -3.87 14.27
C TYR A 150 -6.37 -4.88 15.38
N THR A 151 -5.72 -4.44 16.42
CA THR A 151 -5.24 -5.32 17.52
C THR A 151 -6.31 -5.63 18.55
N GLN A 152 -7.46 -6.08 18.19
CA GLN A 152 -8.54 -6.64 19.03
C GLN A 152 -8.40 -6.40 20.57
N GLY A 153 -8.32 -5.11 20.99
CA GLY A 153 -8.33 -4.71 22.39
C GLY A 153 -6.97 -4.66 23.11
N ASN A 154 -5.87 -5.05 22.48
CA ASN A 154 -4.53 -4.96 23.04
C ASN A 154 -3.63 -4.12 22.14
N GLN A 155 -3.88 -2.80 22.11
CA GLN A 155 -3.04 -1.87 21.35
C GLN A 155 -1.80 -1.52 22.16
N PRO A 156 -0.62 -2.06 21.87
CA PRO A 156 0.61 -1.66 22.55
C PRO A 156 1.00 -0.22 22.20
N ILE A 157 0.66 0.24 21.00
CA ILE A 157 0.91 1.62 20.53
C ILE A 157 -0.42 2.36 20.42
N SER A 158 -0.54 3.51 21.09
CA SER A 158 -1.73 4.35 20.94
C SER A 158 -1.81 4.98 19.55
N LEU A 159 -3.03 5.27 19.08
CA LEU A 159 -3.23 5.93 17.79
C LEU A 159 -2.57 7.31 17.74
N GLU A 160 -2.61 8.06 18.86
CA GLU A 160 -2.02 9.39 18.98
C GLU A 160 -0.49 9.34 18.87
N LEU A 161 0.18 8.38 19.52
CA LEU A 161 1.62 8.25 19.45
C LEU A 161 2.06 7.83 18.04
N MET A 162 1.32 6.92 17.41
CA MET A 162 1.59 6.54 16.01
C MET A 162 1.38 7.73 15.08
N GLN A 163 0.27 8.48 15.23
CA GLN A 163 0.00 9.69 14.45
C GLN A 163 1.15 10.69 14.59
N GLU A 164 1.55 11.03 15.82
CA GLU A 164 2.67 11.96 16.09
C GLU A 164 3.95 11.51 15.38
N THR A 165 4.26 10.22 15.46
CA THR A 165 5.50 9.68 14.84
C THR A 165 5.43 9.73 13.32
N LEU A 166 4.30 9.35 12.75
CA LEU A 166 4.11 9.35 11.29
C LEU A 166 4.11 10.77 10.71
N GLU A 167 3.53 11.76 11.41
CA GLU A 167 3.59 13.18 11.01
C GLU A 167 5.02 13.73 11.04
N LYS A 168 5.82 13.29 12.01
CA LYS A 168 7.24 13.68 12.13
C LYS A 168 8.15 12.91 11.16
N SER A 169 7.68 11.82 10.57
CA SER A 169 8.45 11.03 9.61
C SER A 169 8.54 11.73 8.26
N ASP A 170 9.74 11.90 7.75
CA ASP A 170 9.99 12.44 6.41
C ASP A 170 9.60 11.44 5.33
N MET A 171 9.68 10.15 5.64
CA MET A 171 9.25 9.05 4.77
C MET A 171 8.57 7.94 5.58
N ARG A 172 7.54 7.34 5.03
CA ARG A 172 6.77 6.24 5.64
C ARG A 172 6.70 5.06 4.69
N LEU A 173 7.06 3.88 5.18
CA LEU A 173 7.09 2.65 4.42
C LEU A 173 6.12 1.61 5.00
N ALA A 174 5.53 0.80 4.13
CA ALA A 174 4.71 -0.35 4.49
C ALA A 174 5.16 -1.60 3.74
N ILE A 175 5.10 -2.75 4.41
CA ILE A 175 5.60 -4.04 3.88
C ILE A 175 4.71 -4.62 2.78
N SER A 176 3.46 -4.19 2.70
CA SER A 176 2.47 -4.71 1.76
C SER A 176 1.55 -3.60 1.24
N PRO A 177 0.91 -3.78 0.08
CA PRO A 177 -0.13 -2.86 -0.40
C PRO A 177 -1.29 -2.70 0.59
N GLU A 178 -1.65 -3.79 1.25
CA GLU A 178 -2.72 -3.88 2.22
C GLU A 178 -2.44 -2.99 3.44
N LEU A 179 -1.26 -3.15 4.01
CA LEU A 179 -0.83 -2.36 5.17
C LEU A 179 -0.68 -0.88 4.81
N ARG A 180 -0.05 -0.59 3.66
CA ARG A 180 0.02 0.77 3.12
C ARG A 180 -1.35 1.42 3.11
N ARG A 181 -2.33 0.73 2.54
CA ARG A 181 -3.68 1.24 2.38
C ARG A 181 -4.37 1.52 3.71
N ALA A 182 -4.33 0.55 4.64
CA ALA A 182 -4.96 0.69 5.94
C ALA A 182 -4.39 1.87 6.73
N TYR A 183 -3.08 2.07 6.68
CA TYR A 183 -2.42 3.17 7.38
C TYR A 183 -2.64 4.53 6.71
N GLU A 184 -2.65 4.60 5.38
CA GLU A 184 -3.01 5.82 4.66
C GLU A 184 -4.43 6.28 4.98
N GLN A 185 -5.38 5.34 5.05
CA GLN A 185 -6.77 5.65 5.40
C GLN A 185 -6.91 6.13 6.85
N GLN A 186 -6.22 5.46 7.78
CA GLN A 186 -6.33 5.82 9.19
C GLN A 186 -5.69 7.17 9.51
N TYR A 187 -4.52 7.45 8.93
CA TYR A 187 -3.70 8.59 9.33
C TYR A 187 -3.74 9.76 8.33
N GLY A 188 -4.32 9.59 7.15
CA GLY A 188 -4.33 10.63 6.11
C GLY A 188 -2.94 10.99 5.58
N LEU A 189 -1.95 10.11 5.75
CA LEU A 189 -0.54 10.34 5.41
C LEU A 189 -0.10 9.36 4.33
N LYS A 190 0.73 9.81 3.40
CA LYS A 190 1.26 8.98 2.32
C LYS A 190 2.25 7.95 2.83
N PHE A 191 2.09 6.71 2.38
CA PHE A 191 3.02 5.60 2.56
C PHE A 191 3.53 5.07 1.22
N TRP A 192 4.76 4.56 1.22
CA TRP A 192 5.39 3.91 0.09
C TRP A 192 5.63 2.44 0.38
N LEU A 193 5.78 1.63 -0.66
CA LEU A 193 6.01 0.19 -0.49
C LEU A 193 7.49 -0.13 -0.34
N LEU A 194 7.77 -1.02 0.60
CA LEU A 194 9.02 -1.77 0.67
C LEU A 194 8.67 -3.22 1.07
N PRO A 195 8.49 -4.13 0.12
CA PRO A 195 8.24 -5.53 0.45
C PRO A 195 9.47 -6.19 1.08
N PRO A 196 9.33 -7.39 1.68
CA PRO A 196 10.48 -8.11 2.21
C PRO A 196 11.50 -8.40 1.12
N MET A 197 12.75 -7.98 1.34
CA MET A 197 13.85 -8.12 0.39
C MET A 197 14.67 -9.37 0.68
N VAL A 198 15.18 -10.00 -0.38
CA VAL A 198 15.95 -11.25 -0.36
C VAL A 198 17.41 -10.94 -0.65
N ALA A 199 18.34 -11.54 0.11
CA ALA A 199 19.76 -11.37 -0.11
C ALA A 199 20.13 -11.64 -1.58
N LYS A 200 20.91 -10.74 -2.21
CA LYS A 200 21.17 -10.77 -3.66
C LYS A 200 21.79 -12.07 -4.15
N GLU A 201 22.60 -12.71 -3.31
CA GLU A 201 23.24 -13.99 -3.62
C GLU A 201 22.29 -15.18 -3.61
N LEU A 202 21.11 -15.03 -3.00
CA LEU A 202 20.05 -16.04 -2.96
C LEU A 202 19.05 -15.88 -4.11
N VAL A 203 19.00 -14.74 -4.76
CA VAL A 203 18.14 -14.53 -5.92
C VAL A 203 18.71 -15.32 -7.10
N LYS A 204 18.01 -16.33 -7.52
CA LYS A 204 18.41 -17.23 -8.61
C LYS A 204 17.23 -17.51 -9.52
N ILE A 205 17.44 -17.30 -10.81
CA ILE A 205 16.46 -17.68 -11.83
C ILE A 205 16.82 -19.08 -12.32
N HIS A 206 15.92 -20.03 -12.09
CA HIS A 206 16.06 -21.39 -12.54
C HIS A 206 15.27 -21.60 -13.83
N ASN A 207 15.84 -22.35 -14.78
CA ASN A 207 15.08 -22.78 -15.94
C ASN A 207 13.97 -23.74 -15.47
N PRO A 208 12.69 -23.46 -15.71
CA PRO A 208 11.59 -24.35 -15.31
C PRO A 208 11.65 -25.75 -15.91
N LEU A 209 12.49 -25.94 -16.93
CA LEU A 209 12.70 -27.21 -17.60
C LEU A 209 13.87 -28.04 -17.02
N ASP A 210 14.72 -27.42 -16.19
CA ASP A 210 15.85 -28.08 -15.56
C ASP A 210 15.39 -28.74 -14.26
N GLY A 211 14.93 -29.98 -14.32
CA GLY A 211 14.66 -30.74 -13.11
C GLY A 211 14.00 -32.08 -13.34
N GLU A 212 14.48 -33.11 -12.61
CA GLU A 212 13.80 -34.39 -12.45
C GLU A 212 12.34 -34.21 -11.98
N ALA A 213 11.48 -35.15 -12.30
CA ALA A 213 10.07 -35.16 -11.86
C ALA A 213 9.99 -34.90 -10.35
N LYS A 214 9.37 -33.76 -10.01
CA LYS A 214 9.25 -33.34 -8.62
C LYS A 214 8.37 -34.31 -7.86
N ARG A 215 8.70 -34.52 -6.59
CA ARG A 215 7.98 -35.47 -5.72
C ARG A 215 6.51 -35.12 -5.68
N ASP A 216 5.67 -35.99 -6.20
CA ASP A 216 4.23 -35.86 -6.18
C ASP A 216 3.73 -35.75 -4.71
N ASN A 217 2.77 -34.88 -4.45
CA ASN A 217 2.11 -34.69 -3.15
C ASN A 217 3.04 -34.35 -1.96
N GLN A 218 4.29 -33.91 -2.21
CA GLN A 218 5.18 -33.47 -1.15
C GLN A 218 5.31 -31.94 -1.15
N GLY A 219 4.90 -31.33 -0.05
CA GLY A 219 5.03 -29.90 0.22
C GLY A 219 6.08 -29.56 1.27
N ILE A 220 6.45 -28.30 1.34
CA ILE A 220 7.36 -27.77 2.35
C ILE A 220 6.69 -26.61 3.09
N LEU A 221 6.88 -26.55 4.42
CA LEU A 221 6.54 -25.42 5.27
C LEU A 221 7.84 -24.84 5.84
N VAL A 222 8.04 -23.53 5.68
CA VAL A 222 9.20 -22.81 6.19
C VAL A 222 8.77 -21.84 7.27
N GLY A 223 9.49 -21.84 8.40
CA GLY A 223 9.27 -20.91 9.50
C GLY A 223 8.17 -21.35 10.47
N ASN A 224 7.58 -20.40 11.17
CA ASN A 224 6.64 -20.69 12.26
C ASN A 224 5.18 -20.62 11.80
N ILE A 225 4.32 -21.35 12.54
CA ILE A 225 2.87 -21.17 12.56
C ILE A 225 2.52 -20.22 13.72
N TRP A 226 1.58 -19.32 13.53
CA TRP A 226 1.36 -18.17 14.43
C TRP A 226 0.61 -18.52 15.73
N SER A 227 -0.17 -19.60 15.74
CA SER A 227 -0.86 -20.01 16.96
C SER A 227 -1.13 -21.52 17.00
N GLN A 228 -1.39 -22.06 18.20
CA GLN A 228 -1.77 -23.45 18.39
C GLN A 228 -3.00 -23.83 17.58
N LYS A 229 -4.02 -22.96 17.57
CA LYS A 229 -5.25 -23.18 16.78
C LYS A 229 -4.95 -23.41 15.28
N TYR A 230 -4.05 -22.62 14.70
CA TYR A 230 -3.68 -22.79 13.29
C TYR A 230 -2.85 -24.05 13.05
N LEU A 231 -2.02 -24.44 14.00
CA LEU A 231 -1.32 -25.73 13.94
C LEU A 231 -2.32 -26.89 13.98
N ASP A 232 -3.30 -26.87 14.86
CA ASP A 232 -4.29 -27.95 15.01
C ASP A 232 -5.16 -28.09 13.76
N ILE A 233 -5.64 -26.98 13.20
CA ILE A 233 -6.42 -26.99 11.95
C ILE A 233 -5.56 -27.48 10.77
N PHE A 234 -4.31 -27.07 10.69
CA PHE A 234 -3.38 -27.49 9.66
C PHE A 234 -3.09 -28.99 9.75
N ARG A 235 -2.82 -29.52 10.96
CA ARG A 235 -2.66 -30.95 11.22
C ARG A 235 -3.87 -31.75 10.73
N GLU A 236 -5.07 -31.30 11.10
CA GLU A 236 -6.31 -31.96 10.69
C GLU A 236 -6.50 -31.97 9.16
N THR A 237 -6.17 -30.85 8.50
CA THR A 237 -6.23 -30.72 7.03
C THR A 237 -5.27 -31.70 6.37
N VAL A 238 -4.00 -31.74 6.76
CA VAL A 238 -2.97 -32.61 6.18
C VAL A 238 -3.31 -34.06 6.40
N ARG A 239 -3.64 -34.47 7.63
CA ARG A 239 -3.97 -35.87 8.00
C ARG A 239 -5.07 -36.47 7.13
N LYS A 240 -6.06 -35.66 6.71
CA LYS A 240 -7.20 -36.12 5.92
C LYS A 240 -6.92 -36.21 4.42
N THR A 241 -5.75 -35.76 3.94
CA THR A 241 -5.44 -35.69 2.50
C THR A 241 -4.37 -36.68 2.05
N GLY A 242 -3.59 -37.25 2.97
CA GLY A 242 -2.42 -38.07 2.61
C GLY A 242 -1.29 -37.29 1.94
N VAL A 243 -1.31 -35.95 2.01
CA VAL A 243 -0.21 -35.07 1.59
C VAL A 243 0.91 -35.14 2.61
N SER A 244 2.17 -35.17 2.17
CA SER A 244 3.34 -35.09 3.05
C SER A 244 3.88 -33.68 3.11
N ILE A 245 4.17 -33.17 4.31
CA ILE A 245 4.74 -31.84 4.55
C ILE A 245 6.03 -31.94 5.34
N ASP A 246 7.12 -31.45 4.80
CA ASP A 246 8.37 -31.24 5.52
C ASP A 246 8.35 -29.83 6.13
N TRP A 247 8.38 -29.74 7.46
CA TRP A 247 8.30 -28.46 8.16
C TRP A 247 9.64 -28.08 8.76
N TYR A 248 10.31 -27.06 8.18
CA TYR A 248 11.54 -26.45 8.70
C TYR A 248 11.17 -25.33 9.66
N CYS A 249 11.22 -25.62 10.97
CA CYS A 249 10.69 -24.78 12.04
C CYS A 249 11.80 -24.00 12.74
N ASN A 250 11.69 -22.67 12.81
CA ASN A 250 12.66 -21.83 13.52
C ASN A 250 12.71 -22.09 15.03
N ASN A 251 11.63 -22.59 15.60
CA ASN A 251 11.50 -22.89 17.02
C ASN A 251 11.50 -24.42 17.30
N TYR A 252 12.27 -25.18 16.55
CA TYR A 252 12.32 -26.64 16.60
C TYR A 252 12.61 -27.20 18.01
N ASP A 253 13.54 -26.59 18.74
CA ASP A 253 13.97 -27.00 20.08
C ASP A 253 13.18 -26.33 21.20
N ASN A 254 12.56 -25.17 20.92
CA ASN A 254 11.75 -24.42 21.86
C ASN A 254 10.58 -23.74 21.13
N PRO A 255 9.45 -24.43 21.01
CA PRO A 255 8.32 -23.95 20.22
C PRO A 255 7.58 -22.74 20.81
N ARG A 256 8.08 -22.14 21.89
CA ARG A 256 7.55 -20.92 22.56
C ARG A 256 6.04 -20.96 22.87
N TRP A 257 5.20 -20.78 21.82
CA TRP A 257 3.73 -20.72 21.95
C TRP A 257 3.01 -21.92 21.32
N LEU A 258 3.75 -22.90 20.78
CA LEU A 258 3.18 -24.10 20.19
C LEU A 258 3.48 -25.32 21.07
N THR A 259 2.51 -26.20 21.18
CA THR A 259 2.66 -27.51 21.83
C THR A 259 2.38 -28.59 20.82
N PHE A 260 3.34 -29.46 20.59
CA PHE A 260 3.17 -30.61 19.68
C PHE A 260 4.12 -31.76 20.06
N ASP A 261 3.70 -32.95 19.73
CA ASP A 261 4.55 -34.15 19.73
C ASP A 261 5.04 -34.44 18.31
N LYS A 262 6.32 -34.75 18.14
CA LYS A 262 6.93 -34.96 16.82
C LYS A 262 6.45 -36.25 16.14
N GLU A 263 6.16 -37.29 16.91
CA GLU A 263 5.65 -38.54 16.38
C GLU A 263 4.17 -38.41 15.96
N GLU A 264 3.38 -37.64 16.72
CA GLU A 264 2.02 -37.29 16.31
C GLU A 264 2.00 -36.49 15.03
N LEU A 265 2.85 -35.46 14.89
CA LEU A 265 2.96 -34.69 13.65
C LEU A 265 3.30 -35.60 12.47
N LYS A 266 4.23 -36.51 12.67
CA LYS A 266 4.63 -37.48 11.63
C LYS A 266 3.48 -38.41 11.25
N SER A 267 2.67 -38.83 12.21
CA SER A 267 1.47 -39.64 11.94
C SER A 267 0.39 -38.86 11.16
N ASP A 268 0.35 -37.54 11.31
CA ASP A 268 -0.51 -36.64 10.54
C ASP A 268 0.03 -36.33 9.12
N GLY A 269 1.23 -36.80 8.77
CA GLY A 269 1.88 -36.53 7.50
C GLY A 269 2.82 -35.32 7.52
N ILE A 270 3.16 -34.78 8.71
CA ILE A 270 4.01 -33.62 8.88
C ILE A 270 5.33 -34.04 9.55
N THR A 271 6.44 -33.96 8.84
CA THR A 271 7.77 -34.21 9.41
C THR A 271 8.46 -32.90 9.73
N ILE A 272 8.77 -32.67 11.01
CA ILE A 272 9.41 -31.43 11.47
C ILE A 272 10.93 -31.55 11.47
N TYR A 273 11.61 -30.50 11.01
CA TYR A 273 13.07 -30.39 10.93
C TYR A 273 13.57 -29.11 11.60
N PRO A 274 14.82 -29.09 12.09
CA PRO A 274 15.45 -27.87 12.55
C PRO A 274 15.61 -26.87 11.40
N PRO A 275 15.80 -25.57 11.71
CA PRO A 275 16.03 -24.56 10.69
C PRO A 275 17.35 -24.84 9.94
N LEU A 276 17.36 -24.52 8.66
CA LEU A 276 18.54 -24.58 7.80
C LEU A 276 19.10 -23.18 7.53
N GLN A 277 20.36 -23.13 7.12
CA GLN A 277 20.90 -21.91 6.52
C GLN A 277 20.14 -21.57 5.23
N GLU A 278 19.94 -20.28 4.96
CA GLU A 278 19.11 -19.82 3.82
C GLU A 278 19.59 -20.40 2.47
N THR A 279 20.89 -20.55 2.27
CA THR A 279 21.48 -21.17 1.06
C THR A 279 21.10 -22.64 0.91
N GLU A 280 21.16 -23.41 1.99
CA GLU A 280 20.79 -24.83 1.99
C GLU A 280 19.28 -24.98 1.82
N LEU A 281 18.50 -24.12 2.48
CA LEU A 281 17.06 -24.12 2.37
C LEU A 281 16.60 -23.80 0.92
N ALA A 282 17.24 -22.80 0.28
CA ALA A 282 16.97 -22.46 -1.11
C ALA A 282 17.21 -23.63 -2.07
N GLU A 283 18.27 -24.40 -1.88
CA GLU A 283 18.55 -25.59 -2.68
C GLU A 283 17.53 -26.71 -2.44
N LYS A 284 17.08 -26.92 -1.19
CA LYS A 284 16.05 -27.90 -0.87
C LYS A 284 14.67 -27.55 -1.47
N LEU A 285 14.28 -26.26 -1.38
CA LEU A 285 13.00 -25.77 -1.86
C LEU A 285 12.72 -26.13 -3.31
N LYS A 286 13.72 -26.13 -4.19
CA LYS A 286 13.57 -26.49 -5.61
C LYS A 286 12.96 -27.87 -5.84
N ASN A 287 13.19 -28.81 -4.91
CA ASN A 287 12.79 -30.22 -5.03
C ASN A 287 11.34 -30.49 -4.60
N TYR A 288 10.65 -29.48 -4.03
CA TYR A 288 9.26 -29.62 -3.61
C TYR A 288 8.28 -29.17 -4.68
N SER A 289 7.14 -29.83 -4.73
CA SER A 289 6.07 -29.46 -5.65
C SER A 289 5.43 -28.14 -5.26
N PHE A 290 5.34 -27.83 -3.97
CA PHE A 290 4.79 -26.58 -3.45
C PHE A 290 5.33 -26.21 -2.06
N ALA A 291 5.27 -24.93 -1.76
CA ALA A 291 5.43 -24.39 -0.42
C ALA A 291 4.05 -24.05 0.16
N VAL A 292 3.74 -24.57 1.34
CA VAL A 292 2.48 -24.26 2.01
C VAL A 292 2.66 -23.04 2.95
N ILE A 293 1.72 -22.10 2.89
CA ILE A 293 1.68 -20.90 3.72
C ILE A 293 0.37 -20.92 4.52
N PRO A 294 0.37 -21.43 5.76
CA PRO A 294 -0.77 -21.27 6.64
C PRO A 294 -1.04 -19.79 6.90
N SER A 295 -2.27 -19.35 6.68
CA SER A 295 -2.73 -17.97 6.80
C SER A 295 -4.06 -17.89 7.54
N GLY A 296 -4.55 -16.69 7.81
CA GLY A 296 -5.77 -16.44 8.57
C GLY A 296 -7.04 -16.87 7.85
N LYS A 297 -8.07 -17.19 8.61
CA LYS A 297 -9.43 -17.47 8.13
C LYS A 297 -10.26 -16.19 7.96
N LEU A 298 -9.86 -15.12 8.66
CA LEU A 298 -10.54 -13.82 8.72
C LEU A 298 -12.00 -13.88 9.20
N ASP A 299 -12.34 -14.92 9.96
CA ASP A 299 -13.62 -15.06 10.64
C ASP A 299 -13.52 -14.59 12.12
N GLU A 300 -14.63 -14.48 12.81
CA GLU A 300 -14.69 -14.05 14.23
C GLU A 300 -13.83 -14.89 15.16
N SER A 301 -13.52 -16.11 14.78
CA SER A 301 -12.68 -17.02 15.54
C SER A 301 -11.19 -16.80 15.33
N ASP A 302 -10.79 -15.91 14.39
CA ASP A 302 -9.42 -15.68 13.99
C ASP A 302 -8.76 -14.58 14.84
N ASN A 303 -7.92 -14.98 15.77
CA ASN A 303 -7.20 -14.06 16.66
C ASN A 303 -5.99 -13.37 16.03
N ILE A 304 -5.67 -13.69 14.77
CA ILE A 304 -4.55 -13.11 14.02
C ILE A 304 -5.01 -12.44 12.73
N GLN A 305 -6.33 -12.20 12.57
CA GLN A 305 -6.89 -11.71 11.29
C GLN A 305 -6.20 -10.45 10.78
N ASN A 306 -5.74 -9.57 11.66
CA ASN A 306 -5.11 -8.32 11.24
C ASN A 306 -3.73 -8.55 10.65
N ILE A 307 -2.90 -9.37 11.31
CA ILE A 307 -1.58 -9.75 10.77
C ILE A 307 -1.77 -10.48 9.45
N ALA A 308 -2.67 -11.44 9.40
CA ALA A 308 -2.93 -12.20 8.18
C ALA A 308 -3.48 -11.33 7.04
N ARG A 309 -4.33 -10.36 7.37
CA ARG A 309 -4.97 -9.46 6.41
C ARG A 309 -3.98 -8.48 5.81
N LEU A 310 -3.06 -7.91 6.61
CA LEU A 310 -2.26 -6.75 6.24
C LEU A 310 -0.78 -7.08 5.98
N SER A 311 -0.20 -8.05 6.68
CA SER A 311 1.25 -8.27 6.60
C SER A 311 1.63 -9.34 5.58
N LEU A 312 2.63 -9.03 4.75
CA LEU A 312 3.21 -9.99 3.81
C LEU A 312 4.33 -10.80 4.49
N PRO A 313 4.17 -12.13 4.66
CA PRO A 313 5.20 -12.97 5.26
C PRO A 313 6.50 -12.96 4.46
N SER A 314 7.63 -12.65 5.09
CA SER A 314 8.96 -12.55 4.46
C SER A 314 9.40 -13.83 3.74
N ARG A 315 8.91 -14.99 4.16
CA ARG A 315 9.16 -16.28 3.50
C ARG A 315 8.60 -16.37 2.08
N ILE A 316 7.56 -15.59 1.73
CA ILE A 316 6.99 -15.61 0.38
C ILE A 316 7.97 -15.04 -0.65
N PRO A 317 8.46 -13.79 -0.54
CA PRO A 317 9.50 -13.31 -1.44
C PRO A 317 10.77 -14.16 -1.42
N PHE A 318 11.17 -14.67 -0.25
CA PHE A 318 12.34 -15.57 -0.15
C PHE A 318 12.18 -16.83 -1.01
N ILE A 319 11.08 -17.58 -0.85
CA ILE A 319 10.82 -18.81 -1.63
C ILE A 319 10.69 -18.50 -3.12
N LEU A 320 9.96 -17.42 -3.44
CA LEU A 320 9.76 -16.94 -4.80
C LEU A 320 11.09 -16.65 -5.49
N ALA A 321 11.93 -15.84 -4.88
CA ALA A 321 13.16 -15.35 -5.51
C ALA A 321 14.30 -16.39 -5.52
N SER A 322 14.35 -17.27 -4.51
CA SER A 322 15.45 -18.24 -4.38
C SER A 322 15.21 -19.57 -5.09
N SER A 323 13.96 -19.98 -5.26
CA SER A 323 13.65 -21.35 -5.75
C SER A 323 12.52 -21.42 -6.77
N GLN A 324 11.72 -20.39 -6.93
CA GLN A 324 10.49 -20.35 -7.73
C GLN A 324 9.50 -21.48 -7.38
N THR A 325 9.56 -22.01 -6.17
CA THR A 325 8.63 -23.05 -5.72
C THR A 325 7.21 -22.49 -5.63
N PRO A 326 6.22 -23.08 -6.30
CA PRO A 326 4.84 -22.63 -6.27
C PRO A 326 4.24 -22.66 -4.87
N PHE A 327 3.24 -21.80 -4.62
CA PHE A 327 2.61 -21.68 -3.31
C PHE A 327 1.24 -22.33 -3.24
N ILE A 328 0.90 -22.85 -2.05
CA ILE A 328 -0.48 -23.04 -1.62
C ILE A 328 -0.68 -22.22 -0.35
N VAL A 329 -1.45 -21.15 -0.43
CA VAL A 329 -1.86 -20.38 0.76
C VAL A 329 -3.11 -21.05 1.33
N LEU A 330 -3.01 -21.49 2.59
CA LEU A 330 -4.15 -22.06 3.32
C LEU A 330 -4.80 -20.97 4.17
N GLY A 331 -6.01 -20.56 3.81
CA GLY A 331 -6.75 -19.52 4.52
C GLY A 331 -7.74 -18.78 3.64
N ASN A 332 -8.10 -17.59 4.09
CA ASN A 332 -9.01 -16.72 3.35
C ASN A 332 -8.28 -16.07 2.15
N PRO A 333 -8.91 -15.99 0.96
CA PRO A 333 -8.33 -15.34 -0.21
C PRO A 333 -8.04 -13.83 -0.03
N GLU A 334 -8.59 -13.24 1.02
CA GLU A 334 -8.43 -11.82 1.35
C GLU A 334 -7.18 -11.53 2.22
N THR A 335 -6.39 -12.53 2.57
CA THR A 335 -5.13 -12.33 3.28
C THR A 335 -4.04 -11.76 2.37
N ALA A 336 -3.11 -10.97 2.90
CA ALA A 336 -2.01 -10.38 2.12
C ALA A 336 -1.19 -11.45 1.38
N ALA A 337 -0.96 -12.60 2.02
CA ALA A 337 -0.29 -13.74 1.39
C ALA A 337 -1.07 -14.31 0.19
N ALA A 338 -2.39 -14.47 0.34
CA ALA A 338 -3.25 -14.99 -0.73
C ALA A 338 -3.33 -14.02 -1.91
N ARG A 339 -3.49 -12.74 -1.64
CA ARG A 339 -3.53 -11.70 -2.67
C ARG A 339 -2.22 -11.59 -3.43
N PHE A 340 -1.08 -11.69 -2.73
CA PHE A 340 0.23 -11.71 -3.38
C PHE A 340 0.35 -12.89 -4.35
N VAL A 341 0.01 -14.09 -3.90
CA VAL A 341 0.10 -15.30 -4.71
C VAL A 341 -0.84 -15.27 -5.92
N GLN A 342 -2.05 -14.75 -5.74
CA GLN A 342 -3.03 -14.57 -6.83
C GLN A 342 -2.61 -13.48 -7.82
N ARG A 343 -2.12 -12.34 -7.34
CA ARG A 343 -1.67 -11.21 -8.17
C ARG A 343 -0.59 -11.63 -9.16
N PHE A 344 0.38 -12.38 -8.69
CA PHE A 344 1.52 -12.80 -9.51
C PHE A 344 1.34 -14.17 -10.18
N GLU A 345 0.21 -14.82 -9.97
CA GLU A 345 -0.07 -16.17 -10.46
C GLU A 345 1.10 -17.15 -10.15
N VAL A 346 1.56 -17.14 -8.89
CA VAL A 346 2.69 -17.98 -8.45
C VAL A 346 2.25 -19.18 -7.60
N GLY A 347 0.95 -19.41 -7.49
CA GLY A 347 0.37 -20.50 -6.71
C GLY A 347 -1.14 -20.41 -6.63
N PHE A 348 -1.71 -21.10 -5.65
CA PHE A 348 -3.16 -21.16 -5.42
C PHE A 348 -3.51 -20.89 -3.97
N VAL A 349 -4.78 -20.58 -3.73
CA VAL A 349 -5.36 -20.40 -2.41
C VAL A 349 -6.35 -21.54 -2.16
N SER A 350 -6.33 -22.10 -0.96
CA SER A 350 -7.29 -23.09 -0.48
C SER A 350 -7.73 -22.73 0.94
N ASP A 351 -8.96 -23.05 1.27
CA ASP A 351 -9.37 -23.11 2.66
C ASP A 351 -8.77 -24.34 3.38
N TYR A 352 -9.03 -24.47 4.69
CA TYR A 352 -8.58 -25.59 5.51
C TYR A 352 -9.46 -26.84 5.37
N GLN A 353 -10.34 -26.91 4.36
CA GLN A 353 -11.12 -28.12 4.09
C GLN A 353 -10.28 -29.12 3.28
N ALA A 354 -10.07 -30.29 3.83
CA ALA A 354 -9.21 -31.31 3.21
C ALA A 354 -9.53 -31.63 1.73
N PRO A 355 -10.81 -31.76 1.30
CA PRO A 355 -11.12 -32.00 -0.10
C PRO A 355 -10.68 -30.84 -1.03
N ASN A 356 -10.80 -29.58 -0.57
CA ASN A 356 -10.40 -28.43 -1.35
C ASN A 356 -8.88 -28.34 -1.44
N PHE A 357 -8.18 -28.55 -0.32
CA PHE A 357 -6.72 -28.60 -0.31
C PHE A 357 -6.19 -29.71 -1.23
N GLN A 358 -6.74 -30.93 -1.15
CA GLN A 358 -6.34 -32.05 -2.02
C GLN A 358 -6.56 -31.72 -3.51
N LYS A 359 -7.68 -31.07 -3.85
CA LYS A 359 -7.96 -30.65 -5.23
C LYS A 359 -6.91 -29.66 -5.74
N VAL A 360 -6.49 -28.71 -4.90
CA VAL A 360 -5.45 -27.74 -5.23
C VAL A 360 -4.10 -28.41 -5.39
N VAL A 361 -3.72 -29.32 -4.49
CA VAL A 361 -2.47 -30.11 -4.60
C VAL A 361 -2.43 -30.90 -5.91
N ASN A 362 -3.50 -31.62 -6.23
CA ASN A 362 -3.59 -32.40 -7.48
C ASN A 362 -3.47 -31.53 -8.72
N HIS A 363 -4.11 -30.35 -8.73
CA HIS A 363 -4.03 -29.43 -9.85
C HIS A 363 -2.62 -28.83 -9.99
N LEU A 364 -2.02 -28.44 -8.89
CA LEU A 364 -0.68 -27.86 -8.86
C LEU A 364 0.40 -28.87 -9.29
N SER A 365 0.18 -30.17 -9.07
CA SER A 365 1.12 -31.24 -9.47
C SER A 365 1.15 -31.48 -10.99
N LEU A 366 0.26 -30.89 -11.78
CA LEU A 366 0.27 -31.00 -13.23
C LEU A 366 1.53 -30.29 -13.81
N PRO A 367 2.29 -30.94 -14.72
CA PRO A 367 3.55 -30.42 -15.25
C PRO A 367 3.43 -29.03 -15.89
N ASP A 368 2.38 -28.79 -16.67
CA ASP A 368 2.16 -27.49 -17.32
C ASP A 368 1.83 -26.37 -16.31
N VAL A 369 1.09 -26.71 -15.24
CA VAL A 369 0.78 -25.80 -14.14
C VAL A 369 2.07 -25.45 -13.39
N GLN A 370 2.88 -26.46 -13.02
CA GLN A 370 4.19 -26.26 -12.40
C GLN A 370 5.08 -25.33 -13.22
N LYS A 371 5.18 -25.60 -14.52
CA LYS A 371 5.98 -24.79 -15.44
C LYS A 371 5.51 -23.34 -15.48
N LYS A 372 4.19 -23.11 -15.63
CA LYS A 372 3.61 -21.76 -15.67
C LYS A 372 3.91 -21.00 -14.37
N LEU A 373 3.60 -21.57 -13.20
CA LEU A 373 3.77 -20.92 -11.92
C LEU A 373 5.23 -20.57 -11.62
N ARG A 374 6.17 -21.48 -11.93
CA ARG A 374 7.59 -21.24 -11.76
C ARG A 374 8.12 -20.18 -12.71
N GLN A 375 7.64 -20.13 -13.95
CA GLN A 375 8.00 -19.07 -14.89
C GLN A 375 7.51 -17.70 -14.41
N ASN A 376 6.29 -17.63 -13.92
CA ASN A 376 5.75 -16.40 -13.34
C ASN A 376 6.60 -15.91 -12.17
N ALA A 377 6.99 -16.81 -11.27
CA ALA A 377 7.89 -16.48 -10.16
C ALA A 377 9.27 -16.00 -10.66
N ALA A 378 9.85 -16.68 -11.65
CA ALA A 378 11.14 -16.29 -12.25
C ALA A 378 11.11 -14.88 -12.87
N ASN A 379 10.00 -14.51 -13.51
CA ASN A 379 9.84 -13.21 -14.15
C ASN A 379 9.91 -12.02 -13.18
N ILE A 380 9.58 -12.24 -11.90
CA ILE A 380 9.55 -11.18 -10.89
C ILE A 380 10.60 -11.37 -9.78
N ALA A 381 11.36 -12.45 -9.79
CA ALA A 381 12.31 -12.81 -8.73
C ALA A 381 13.32 -11.68 -8.43
N GLU A 382 13.89 -11.07 -9.46
CA GLU A 382 14.92 -10.02 -9.35
C GLU A 382 14.38 -8.75 -8.68
N LEU A 383 13.07 -8.49 -8.78
CA LEU A 383 12.44 -7.31 -8.15
C LEU A 383 12.45 -7.39 -6.62
N PHE A 384 12.64 -8.58 -6.05
CA PHE A 384 12.78 -8.78 -4.61
C PHE A 384 14.24 -8.89 -4.15
N SER A 385 15.20 -8.63 -5.02
CA SER A 385 16.63 -8.59 -4.67
C SER A 385 16.95 -7.40 -3.77
N ALA A 386 17.68 -7.64 -2.69
CA ALA A 386 18.17 -6.61 -1.78
C ALA A 386 19.37 -5.81 -2.35
N LYS A 387 19.76 -6.07 -3.60
CA LYS A 387 20.87 -5.35 -4.24
C LYS A 387 20.61 -3.83 -4.23
N ASP A 388 21.57 -3.07 -3.72
CA ASP A 388 21.56 -1.60 -3.62
C ASP A 388 20.36 -1.02 -2.84
N MET A 389 19.67 -1.82 -2.02
CA MET A 389 18.48 -1.39 -1.28
C MET A 389 18.79 -0.45 -0.11
N ASP A 390 19.95 -0.54 0.49
CA ASP A 390 20.44 0.42 1.48
C ASP A 390 20.57 1.83 0.88
N LYS A 391 21.14 1.96 -0.32
CA LYS A 391 21.24 3.23 -1.05
C LYS A 391 19.85 3.75 -1.43
N TRP A 392 19.00 2.89 -2.03
CA TRP A 392 17.64 3.24 -2.38
C TRP A 392 16.88 3.79 -1.17
N LEU A 393 16.97 3.12 -0.01
CA LEU A 393 16.27 3.55 1.20
C LEU A 393 16.74 4.92 1.68
N TRP A 394 18.07 5.09 1.77
CA TRP A 394 18.63 6.31 2.31
C TRP A 394 18.50 7.51 1.37
N GLU A 395 18.68 7.33 0.09
CA GLU A 395 18.47 8.38 -0.91
C GLU A 395 16.98 8.76 -1.00
N SER A 396 16.09 7.79 -0.89
CA SER A 396 14.63 8.03 -0.86
C SER A 396 14.23 8.82 0.39
N LEU A 397 14.80 8.50 1.55
CA LEU A 397 14.57 9.25 2.78
C LEU A 397 15.02 10.72 2.65
N GLU A 398 16.18 10.97 2.05
CA GLU A 398 16.68 12.32 1.80
C GLU A 398 15.75 13.14 0.88
N GLN A 399 15.04 12.47 -0.04
CA GLN A 399 14.06 13.10 -0.93
C GLN A 399 12.65 13.13 -0.35
N GLY A 400 12.38 12.43 0.77
CA GLY A 400 11.05 12.24 1.33
C GLY A 400 10.12 11.33 0.50
N GLN A 401 10.68 10.62 -0.50
CA GLN A 401 9.95 9.75 -1.43
C GLN A 401 10.90 8.78 -2.11
N PRO A 402 10.40 7.66 -2.67
CA PRO A 402 11.23 6.71 -3.42
C PRO A 402 11.98 7.35 -4.59
N THR A 403 13.26 7.01 -4.73
CA THR A 403 14.07 7.42 -5.89
C THR A 403 13.62 6.74 -7.18
N ASP A 404 13.01 5.58 -7.09
CA ASP A 404 12.26 4.92 -8.15
C ASP A 404 10.97 4.31 -7.59
N LEU A 405 9.98 4.09 -8.45
CA LEU A 405 8.64 3.60 -8.09
C LEU A 405 8.45 2.13 -8.45
N LYS A 406 9.52 1.35 -8.41
CA LYS A 406 9.49 -0.07 -8.81
C LYS A 406 8.47 -0.89 -8.03
N PHE A 407 8.32 -0.65 -6.73
CA PHE A 407 7.39 -1.41 -5.90
C PHE A 407 5.94 -0.97 -6.08
N GLU A 408 5.69 0.32 -6.29
CA GLU A 408 4.38 0.85 -6.63
C GLU A 408 3.91 0.36 -8.01
N LYS A 409 4.82 0.25 -8.98
CA LYS A 409 4.53 -0.34 -10.30
C LYS A 409 4.30 -1.85 -10.22
N LEU A 410 5.06 -2.55 -9.39
CA LEU A 410 4.92 -3.99 -9.17
C LEU A 410 3.60 -4.33 -8.45
N MET A 411 3.25 -3.56 -7.44
CA MET A 411 2.07 -3.75 -6.59
C MET A 411 1.24 -2.45 -6.50
N PRO A 412 0.61 -2.05 -7.62
CA PRO A 412 -0.17 -0.83 -7.66
C PRO A 412 -1.41 -0.94 -6.77
N TYR A 413 -2.00 0.20 -6.42
CA TYR A 413 -3.33 0.20 -5.80
C TYR A 413 -4.32 -0.53 -6.69
N SER A 414 -5.14 -1.38 -6.09
CA SER A 414 -6.26 -2.02 -6.77
C SER A 414 -7.56 -1.47 -6.19
N PRO A 415 -8.49 -1.00 -7.02
CA PRO A 415 -9.82 -0.61 -6.55
C PRO A 415 -10.52 -1.75 -5.81
N ASN A 416 -10.30 -3.00 -6.23
CA ASN A 416 -10.84 -4.17 -5.54
C ASN A 416 -10.18 -4.43 -4.18
N GLU A 417 -8.92 -4.03 -3.96
CA GLU A 417 -8.26 -4.12 -2.66
C GLU A 417 -8.87 -3.17 -1.62
N VAL A 418 -9.49 -2.10 -2.07
CA VAL A 418 -10.20 -1.14 -1.22
C VAL A 418 -11.47 -1.74 -0.63
N VAL A 419 -12.18 -2.54 -1.40
CA VAL A 419 -13.51 -3.09 -1.05
C VAL A 419 -13.44 -4.10 0.09
N TYR A 420 -12.33 -4.83 0.17
CA TYR A 420 -12.24 -6.02 1.03
C TYR A 420 -11.59 -5.79 2.39
N TYR A 421 -10.97 -4.61 2.62
CA TYR A 421 -10.25 -4.32 3.87
C TYR A 421 -11.07 -3.64 4.93
N LEU A 422 -12.24 -3.20 4.56
CA LEU A 422 -13.12 -2.48 5.47
C LEU A 422 -14.34 -3.34 5.74
N GLU A 423 -14.64 -3.62 7.00
CA GLU A 423 -16.05 -3.59 7.41
C GLU A 423 -16.66 -2.39 6.71
N PRO A 424 -17.94 -2.42 6.31
CA PRO A 424 -18.48 -1.38 5.45
C PRO A 424 -17.96 -0.01 5.88
N PRO A 425 -17.29 0.73 4.98
CA PRO A 425 -16.53 1.92 5.34
C PRO A 425 -17.39 2.89 6.13
N ALA A 426 -16.79 3.54 7.12
CA ALA A 426 -17.46 4.60 7.85
C ALA A 426 -17.97 5.66 6.87
N PRO A 427 -19.12 6.30 7.13
CA PRO A 427 -19.61 7.37 6.28
C PRO A 427 -18.53 8.44 6.07
N GLY A 428 -18.08 8.65 4.83
CA GLY A 428 -17.01 9.59 4.48
C GLY A 428 -15.80 9.01 3.78
N ASP A 429 -15.77 7.70 3.54
CA ASP A 429 -14.66 7.08 2.81
C ASP A 429 -14.77 7.32 1.31
N ILE A 430 -13.84 8.10 0.77
CA ILE A 430 -13.80 8.54 -0.64
C ILE A 430 -13.77 7.39 -1.67
N TRP A 431 -13.36 6.19 -1.26
CA TRP A 431 -13.26 5.02 -2.13
C TRP A 431 -14.58 4.31 -2.38
N ARG A 432 -15.55 4.52 -1.51
CA ARG A 432 -16.88 3.92 -1.63
C ARG A 432 -17.56 4.33 -2.94
N ASP A 433 -17.26 5.55 -3.39
CA ASP A 433 -17.93 6.17 -4.55
C ASP A 433 -17.35 5.68 -5.89
N PHE A 434 -16.14 5.07 -5.91
CA PHE A 434 -15.50 4.62 -7.15
C PHE A 434 -15.77 3.16 -7.53
N ILE A 435 -16.30 2.35 -6.63
CA ILE A 435 -16.55 0.93 -6.89
C ILE A 435 -17.63 0.72 -7.96
N PRO A 436 -18.81 1.32 -7.86
CA PRO A 436 -19.86 1.13 -8.86
C PRO A 436 -19.44 1.60 -10.26
N PRO A 437 -18.81 2.80 -10.47
CA PRO A 437 -18.31 3.17 -11.78
C PRO A 437 -17.27 2.19 -12.34
N TYR A 438 -16.33 1.73 -11.52
CA TYR A 438 -15.33 0.74 -11.93
C TYR A 438 -15.99 -0.55 -12.42
N GLN A 439 -16.93 -1.11 -11.65
CA GLN A 439 -17.62 -2.34 -12.02
C GLN A 439 -18.47 -2.18 -13.27
N ALA A 440 -19.15 -1.05 -13.43
CA ALA A 440 -19.96 -0.75 -14.60
C ALA A 440 -19.10 -0.64 -15.86
N LEU A 441 -17.98 0.09 -15.81
CA LEU A 441 -17.03 0.23 -16.92
C LEU A 441 -16.33 -1.08 -17.26
N LYS A 442 -16.03 -1.92 -16.25
CA LYS A 442 -15.52 -3.27 -16.48
C LYS A 442 -16.52 -4.14 -17.25
N ARG A 443 -17.83 -4.09 -16.91
CA ARG A 443 -18.88 -4.78 -17.68
C ARG A 443 -18.96 -4.27 -19.12
N LEU A 444 -18.77 -2.97 -19.36
CA LEU A 444 -18.73 -2.40 -20.71
C LEU A 444 -17.51 -2.87 -21.50
N LYS A 445 -16.34 -2.97 -20.85
CA LYS A 445 -15.14 -3.56 -21.45
C LYS A 445 -15.37 -5.01 -21.87
N ASP A 446 -15.97 -5.80 -21.00
CA ASP A 446 -16.28 -7.21 -21.27
C ASP A 446 -17.27 -7.35 -22.46
N LYS A 447 -18.09 -6.33 -22.71
CA LYS A 447 -18.95 -6.20 -23.88
C LYS A 447 -18.26 -5.58 -25.12
N GLY A 448 -16.95 -5.34 -25.05
CA GLY A 448 -16.14 -4.86 -26.17
C GLY A 448 -15.97 -3.33 -26.27
N PHE A 449 -16.36 -2.56 -25.26
CA PHE A 449 -16.05 -1.13 -25.23
C PHE A 449 -14.57 -0.91 -24.89
N GLN A 450 -13.85 -0.25 -25.80
CA GLN A 450 -12.43 0.10 -25.66
C GLN A 450 -12.26 1.57 -26.10
N PRO A 451 -12.20 2.52 -25.15
CA PRO A 451 -12.00 3.93 -25.48
C PRO A 451 -10.57 4.19 -25.93
N ASN A 452 -10.40 5.10 -26.90
CA ASN A 452 -9.12 5.67 -27.28
C ASN A 452 -8.69 6.76 -26.29
N PHE A 453 -9.67 7.46 -25.70
CA PHE A 453 -9.42 8.51 -24.72
C PHE A 453 -10.47 8.48 -23.58
N VAL A 454 -10.04 8.99 -22.44
CA VAL A 454 -10.86 9.29 -21.27
C VAL A 454 -10.65 10.76 -20.91
N VAL A 455 -11.74 11.51 -20.80
CA VAL A 455 -11.71 12.89 -20.31
C VAL A 455 -12.43 12.93 -18.98
N ASP A 456 -11.71 13.37 -17.95
CA ASP A 456 -12.18 13.49 -16.56
C ASP A 456 -12.27 14.99 -16.22
N VAL A 457 -13.48 15.54 -16.19
CA VAL A 457 -13.75 16.96 -15.87
C VAL A 457 -14.21 17.05 -14.42
N GLY A 458 -13.49 17.84 -13.63
CA GLY A 458 -13.53 17.81 -12.17
C GLY A 458 -12.68 16.66 -11.63
N ALA A 459 -11.48 16.53 -12.18
CA ALA A 459 -10.59 15.40 -11.91
C ALA A 459 -9.99 15.42 -10.51
N SER A 460 -9.99 16.57 -9.82
CA SER A 460 -9.49 16.70 -8.46
C SER A 460 -8.05 16.15 -8.32
N THR A 461 -7.85 15.18 -7.45
CA THR A 461 -6.55 14.50 -7.23
C THR A 461 -6.19 13.48 -8.29
N GLY A 462 -7.07 13.18 -9.26
CA GLY A 462 -6.86 12.17 -10.30
C GLY A 462 -7.19 10.72 -9.89
N ILE A 463 -7.69 10.52 -8.70
CA ILE A 463 -7.92 9.19 -8.12
C ILE A 463 -8.92 8.34 -8.92
N TRP A 464 -10.00 8.97 -9.46
CA TRP A 464 -10.95 8.29 -10.33
C TRP A 464 -10.29 7.83 -11.63
N SER A 465 -9.51 8.72 -12.26
CA SER A 465 -8.78 8.40 -13.48
C SER A 465 -7.75 7.28 -13.26
N ASP A 466 -7.02 7.27 -12.13
CA ASP A 466 -6.12 6.14 -11.77
C ASP A 466 -6.90 4.82 -11.70
N ALA A 467 -8.06 4.81 -11.05
CA ALA A 467 -8.89 3.63 -10.95
C ALA A 467 -9.33 3.12 -12.33
N ILE A 468 -9.75 4.02 -13.23
CA ILE A 468 -10.27 3.66 -14.55
C ILE A 468 -9.15 3.31 -15.54
N ASN A 469 -7.95 3.87 -15.37
CA ASN A 469 -6.76 3.50 -16.14
C ASN A 469 -6.44 2.00 -16.04
N ARG A 470 -6.75 1.36 -14.92
CA ARG A 470 -6.57 -0.09 -14.74
C ARG A 470 -7.51 -0.92 -15.60
N ILE A 471 -8.67 -0.35 -15.98
CA ILE A 471 -9.58 -0.97 -16.94
C ILE A 471 -9.10 -0.72 -18.36
N TYR A 472 -8.68 0.52 -18.68
CA TYR A 472 -8.33 0.99 -20.01
C TYR A 472 -6.90 1.55 -20.10
N PRO A 473 -5.85 0.76 -19.83
CA PRO A 473 -4.46 1.25 -19.76
C PRO A 473 -3.91 1.74 -21.09
N GLN A 474 -4.59 1.48 -22.20
CA GLN A 474 -4.19 1.92 -23.55
C GLN A 474 -4.88 3.24 -23.95
N ALA A 475 -5.83 3.73 -23.16
CA ALA A 475 -6.50 4.99 -23.42
C ALA A 475 -5.60 6.16 -23.01
N ARG A 476 -5.69 7.29 -23.74
CA ARG A 476 -5.12 8.57 -23.31
C ARG A 476 -6.08 9.21 -22.31
N PHE A 477 -5.57 9.62 -21.15
CA PHE A 477 -6.36 10.30 -20.12
C PHE A 477 -6.06 11.79 -20.11
N ILE A 478 -7.11 12.61 -20.09
CA ILE A 478 -7.03 14.07 -19.97
C ILE A 478 -7.84 14.46 -18.75
N LEU A 479 -7.12 14.93 -17.72
CA LEU A 479 -7.65 15.27 -16.40
C LEU A 479 -7.76 16.79 -16.31
N ILE A 480 -8.97 17.30 -16.13
CA ILE A 480 -9.23 18.75 -16.15
C ILE A 480 -9.82 19.17 -14.81
N ASP A 481 -9.14 20.08 -14.12
CA ASP A 481 -9.63 20.67 -12.89
C ASP A 481 -9.03 22.08 -12.70
N PRO A 482 -9.82 23.12 -12.38
CA PRO A 482 -9.31 24.47 -12.23
C PRO A 482 -8.40 24.69 -10.99
N LEU A 483 -8.36 23.72 -10.08
CA LEU A 483 -7.57 23.76 -8.86
C LEU A 483 -6.53 22.63 -8.79
N ILE A 484 -6.23 21.99 -9.91
CA ILE A 484 -5.41 20.77 -9.94
C ILE A 484 -4.00 20.96 -9.35
N SER A 485 -3.46 22.18 -9.42
CA SER A 485 -2.15 22.51 -8.80
C SER A 485 -2.24 22.75 -7.29
N ARG A 486 -3.44 22.91 -6.72
CA ARG A 486 -3.68 23.23 -5.30
C ARG A 486 -3.94 21.98 -4.46
N TYR A 487 -4.32 20.88 -5.07
CA TYR A 487 -4.48 19.62 -4.37
C TYR A 487 -3.15 19.10 -3.82
N ASP A 488 -3.23 18.21 -2.88
CA ASP A 488 -2.05 17.63 -2.23
C ASP A 488 -1.02 17.15 -3.27
N LYS A 489 0.22 17.65 -3.17
CA LYS A 489 1.28 17.36 -4.13
C LYS A 489 1.63 15.88 -4.22
N LEU A 490 1.44 15.13 -3.12
CA LEU A 490 1.70 13.70 -3.10
C LEU A 490 0.58 12.94 -3.79
N ALA A 491 -0.68 13.33 -3.53
CA ALA A 491 -1.82 12.76 -4.23
C ALA A 491 -1.72 12.99 -5.74
N ARG A 492 -1.44 14.22 -6.18
CA ARG A 492 -1.21 14.55 -7.59
C ARG A 492 -0.09 13.71 -8.19
N LYS A 493 1.07 13.69 -7.56
CA LYS A 493 2.22 12.90 -8.03
C LYS A 493 1.85 11.43 -8.17
N TYR A 494 1.14 10.89 -7.19
CA TYR A 494 0.77 9.48 -7.16
C TYR A 494 -0.29 9.10 -8.18
N PHE A 495 -1.36 9.90 -8.29
CA PHE A 495 -2.52 9.55 -9.11
C PHE A 495 -2.48 10.15 -10.52
N ILE A 496 -1.61 11.11 -10.80
CA ILE A 496 -1.50 11.76 -12.10
C ILE A 496 -0.12 11.56 -12.71
N ASP A 497 0.92 12.07 -12.05
CA ASP A 497 2.26 12.19 -12.63
C ASP A 497 2.97 10.83 -12.84
N LEU A 498 2.48 9.74 -12.24
CA LEU A 498 2.99 8.37 -12.43
C LEU A 498 2.55 7.70 -13.73
N HIS A 499 1.58 8.26 -14.42
CA HIS A 499 1.00 7.66 -15.61
C HIS A 499 1.47 8.37 -16.86
N ASP A 500 2.23 7.69 -17.71
CA ASP A 500 2.73 8.24 -18.99
C ASP A 500 1.61 8.61 -19.98
N ASN A 501 0.41 8.05 -19.79
CA ASN A 501 -0.77 8.29 -20.62
C ASN A 501 -1.74 9.32 -20.03
N PHE A 502 -1.36 10.01 -18.91
CA PHE A 502 -2.16 11.06 -18.28
C PHE A 502 -1.64 12.45 -18.67
N GLU A 503 -2.58 13.34 -18.92
CA GLU A 503 -2.31 14.75 -19.18
C GLU A 503 -3.22 15.61 -18.30
N ALA A 504 -2.63 16.43 -17.42
CA ALA A 504 -3.34 17.33 -16.53
C ALA A 504 -3.53 18.70 -17.18
N VAL A 505 -4.73 19.25 -17.10
CA VAL A 505 -5.10 20.58 -17.62
C VAL A 505 -5.71 21.39 -16.49
N GLU A 506 -5.07 22.51 -16.13
CA GLU A 506 -5.59 23.42 -15.11
C GLU A 506 -6.51 24.47 -15.75
N ALA A 507 -7.78 24.16 -15.82
CA ALA A 507 -8.81 25.04 -16.39
C ALA A 507 -10.21 24.67 -15.87
N LEU A 508 -11.11 25.62 -15.88
CA LEU A 508 -12.55 25.39 -15.73
C LEU A 508 -13.15 25.05 -17.09
N VAL A 509 -14.00 24.06 -17.16
CA VAL A 509 -14.73 23.70 -18.39
C VAL A 509 -16.14 24.28 -18.34
N SER A 510 -16.55 24.97 -19.40
CA SER A 510 -17.89 25.56 -19.50
C SER A 510 -18.35 25.69 -20.98
N HIS A 511 -19.42 26.44 -21.21
CA HIS A 511 -20.04 26.62 -22.54
C HIS A 511 -19.29 27.59 -23.46
N GLN A 512 -18.41 28.45 -22.94
CA GLN A 512 -17.66 29.43 -23.72
C GLN A 512 -16.27 29.69 -23.12
N ILE A 513 -15.32 30.04 -23.98
CA ILE A 513 -13.95 30.36 -23.58
C ILE A 513 -13.91 31.76 -22.94
N GLY A 514 -13.09 31.93 -21.89
CA GLY A 514 -12.91 33.21 -21.20
C GLY A 514 -12.32 33.06 -19.83
N GLN A 515 -12.78 33.88 -18.90
CA GLN A 515 -12.45 33.77 -17.48
C GLN A 515 -13.74 33.75 -16.64
N GLN A 516 -13.72 32.98 -15.59
CA GLN A 516 -14.85 32.83 -14.69
C GLN A 516 -14.39 32.91 -13.23
N THR A 517 -15.16 33.57 -12.41
CA THR A 517 -14.97 33.57 -10.96
C THR A 517 -15.60 32.34 -10.37
N MET A 518 -14.86 31.60 -9.56
CA MET A 518 -15.35 30.46 -8.79
C MET A 518 -15.09 30.61 -7.29
N LYS A 519 -15.90 29.95 -6.50
CA LYS A 519 -15.83 29.90 -5.05
C LYS A 519 -15.11 28.64 -4.63
N VAL A 520 -14.05 28.80 -3.85
CA VAL A 520 -13.19 27.71 -3.40
C VAL A 520 -13.60 27.30 -1.98
N SER A 521 -13.89 26.01 -1.82
CA SER A 521 -14.18 25.41 -0.51
C SER A 521 -12.90 25.05 0.25
N ALA A 522 -13.01 24.90 1.58
CA ALA A 522 -11.87 24.53 2.42
C ALA A 522 -11.26 23.16 2.09
N ASP A 523 -12.08 22.25 1.62
CA ASP A 523 -11.70 20.90 1.19
C ASP A 523 -11.30 20.79 -0.29
N LEU A 524 -11.43 21.89 -1.06
CA LEU A 524 -11.26 21.99 -2.52
C LEU A 524 -12.28 21.21 -3.35
N TYR A 525 -12.79 20.08 -2.88
CA TYR A 525 -13.68 19.17 -3.63
C TYR A 525 -15.07 19.76 -3.92
N ASN A 526 -15.59 20.60 -3.01
CA ASN A 526 -16.90 21.25 -3.15
C ASN A 526 -16.77 22.65 -3.76
N SER A 527 -15.71 22.95 -4.50
CA SER A 527 -15.52 24.23 -5.17
C SER A 527 -16.38 24.33 -6.42
N SER A 528 -17.07 25.45 -6.64
CA SER A 528 -18.02 25.62 -7.74
C SER A 528 -18.08 27.07 -8.22
N ILE A 529 -18.60 27.28 -9.43
CA ILE A 529 -18.99 28.61 -9.93
C ILE A 529 -20.26 29.12 -9.23
N TYR A 530 -21.02 28.22 -8.64
CA TYR A 530 -22.21 28.52 -7.85
C TYR A 530 -21.89 28.62 -6.34
N GLU A 531 -22.79 29.23 -5.57
CA GLU A 531 -22.63 29.30 -4.12
C GLU A 531 -23.07 28.01 -3.46
N VAL A 532 -22.11 27.23 -2.95
CA VAL A 532 -22.36 25.97 -2.26
C VAL A 532 -22.65 26.24 -0.78
N LYS A 533 -23.91 26.04 -0.35
CA LYS A 533 -24.35 26.34 1.03
C LYS A 533 -23.84 25.36 2.10
N THR A 534 -23.36 24.21 1.68
CA THR A 534 -22.95 23.13 2.58
C THR A 534 -21.46 23.12 2.89
N SER A 535 -20.65 23.89 2.17
CA SER A 535 -19.19 23.94 2.35
C SER A 535 -18.73 25.27 2.92
N GLN A 536 -17.68 25.24 3.73
CA GLN A 536 -17.04 26.44 4.23
C GLN A 536 -16.22 27.06 3.10
N LEU A 537 -16.68 28.22 2.60
CA LEU A 537 -15.97 28.99 1.59
C LEU A 537 -14.72 29.62 2.19
N THR A 538 -13.57 29.52 1.53
CA THR A 538 -12.30 30.11 1.96
C THR A 538 -11.92 31.33 1.14
N GLU A 539 -12.12 31.28 -0.17
CA GLU A 539 -11.73 32.35 -1.10
C GLU A 539 -12.57 32.33 -2.38
N THR A 540 -12.41 33.37 -3.16
CA THR A 540 -12.93 33.49 -4.52
C THR A 540 -11.77 33.70 -5.47
N VAL A 541 -11.68 32.90 -6.53
CA VAL A 541 -10.59 32.96 -7.52
C VAL A 541 -11.15 33.14 -8.92
N THR A 542 -10.38 33.80 -9.79
CA THR A 542 -10.66 33.87 -11.21
C THR A 542 -9.80 32.83 -11.93
N VAL A 543 -10.43 31.99 -12.73
CA VAL A 543 -9.78 30.89 -13.47
C VAL A 543 -10.06 30.99 -14.96
N ASP A 544 -9.15 30.45 -15.76
CA ASP A 544 -9.32 30.37 -17.21
C ASP A 544 -10.39 29.32 -17.55
N VAL A 545 -11.22 29.64 -18.50
CA VAL A 545 -12.33 28.80 -18.96
C VAL A 545 -12.07 28.31 -20.39
N ILE A 546 -12.22 27.02 -20.57
CA ILE A 546 -12.16 26.36 -21.88
C ILE A 546 -13.48 25.67 -22.20
N THR A 547 -13.67 25.26 -23.45
CA THR A 547 -14.75 24.35 -23.85
C THR A 547 -14.16 22.98 -24.20
N LEU A 548 -14.93 21.89 -24.07
CA LEU A 548 -14.45 20.59 -24.54
C LEU A 548 -14.22 20.54 -26.04
N ASP A 549 -14.98 21.32 -26.82
CA ASP A 549 -14.78 21.45 -28.26
C ASP A 549 -13.43 22.09 -28.57
N SER A 550 -13.04 23.18 -27.86
CA SER A 550 -11.73 23.84 -28.06
C SER A 550 -10.57 22.94 -27.59
N LEU A 551 -10.73 22.28 -26.47
CA LEU A 551 -9.72 21.35 -25.96
C LEU A 551 -9.50 20.16 -26.90
N ALA A 552 -10.58 19.59 -27.43
CA ALA A 552 -10.47 18.47 -28.36
C ALA A 552 -9.71 18.84 -29.64
N GLN A 553 -9.90 20.07 -30.12
CA GLN A 553 -9.16 20.61 -31.25
C GLN A 553 -7.67 20.85 -30.88
N GLU A 554 -7.42 21.51 -29.77
CA GLU A 554 -6.03 21.84 -29.32
C GLU A 554 -5.21 20.57 -29.07
N LYS A 555 -5.80 19.59 -28.38
CA LYS A 555 -5.12 18.35 -27.98
C LYS A 555 -5.23 17.24 -29.03
N ALA A 556 -5.83 17.50 -30.19
CA ALA A 556 -6.09 16.54 -31.26
C ALA A 556 -6.74 15.24 -30.74
N ILE A 557 -7.78 15.37 -29.92
CA ILE A 557 -8.50 14.24 -29.34
C ILE A 557 -9.37 13.61 -30.42
N THR A 558 -9.14 12.34 -30.73
CA THR A 558 -9.86 11.61 -31.78
C THR A 558 -10.13 10.15 -31.38
N GLY A 559 -11.17 9.57 -31.94
CA GLY A 559 -11.53 8.17 -31.73
C GLY A 559 -12.75 8.02 -30.83
N ARG A 560 -12.87 6.89 -30.16
CA ARG A 560 -13.99 6.57 -29.23
C ARG A 560 -13.65 7.02 -27.83
N GLY A 561 -14.59 7.65 -27.13
CA GLY A 561 -14.32 8.28 -25.86
C GLY A 561 -15.20 7.86 -24.70
N LEU A 562 -14.61 7.99 -23.50
CA LEU A 562 -15.28 8.03 -22.21
C LEU A 562 -15.16 9.44 -21.63
N LEU A 563 -16.27 10.03 -21.19
CA LEU A 563 -16.33 11.32 -20.52
C LEU A 563 -16.87 11.16 -19.10
N LYS A 564 -16.19 11.73 -18.10
CA LYS A 564 -16.73 11.95 -16.75
C LYS A 564 -16.95 13.44 -16.52
N LEU A 565 -18.08 13.79 -15.94
CA LEU A 565 -18.41 15.15 -15.50
C LEU A 565 -18.82 15.14 -14.02
N ASP A 566 -18.07 15.89 -13.23
CA ASP A 566 -18.30 16.08 -11.81
C ASP A 566 -17.81 17.51 -11.46
N VAL A 567 -18.64 18.49 -11.81
CA VAL A 567 -18.29 19.91 -11.77
C VAL A 567 -19.23 20.72 -10.88
N GLN A 568 -19.83 20.05 -9.92
CA GLN A 568 -20.61 20.67 -8.85
C GLN A 568 -21.71 21.61 -9.37
N PHE A 569 -22.71 21.02 -10.04
CA PHE A 569 -23.93 21.62 -10.60
C PHE A 569 -23.77 22.35 -11.94
N ALA A 570 -22.58 22.39 -12.55
CA ALA A 570 -22.32 23.08 -13.83
C ALA A 570 -22.25 22.12 -15.04
N GLU A 571 -22.64 20.85 -14.91
CA GLU A 571 -22.54 19.80 -15.92
C GLU A 571 -23.25 20.19 -17.23
N HIS A 572 -24.41 20.85 -17.14
CA HIS A 572 -25.15 21.33 -18.29
C HIS A 572 -24.37 22.36 -19.13
N LEU A 573 -23.58 23.24 -18.49
CA LEU A 573 -22.72 24.20 -19.19
C LEU A 573 -21.58 23.50 -19.93
N VAL A 574 -20.98 22.46 -19.31
CA VAL A 574 -19.95 21.66 -19.97
C VAL A 574 -20.52 20.98 -21.22
N ILE A 575 -21.70 20.38 -21.12
CA ILE A 575 -22.41 19.73 -22.25
C ILE A 575 -22.70 20.73 -23.37
N GLU A 576 -23.09 21.99 -23.05
CA GLU A 576 -23.32 23.05 -24.04
C GLU A 576 -22.05 23.42 -24.79
N GLY A 577 -20.87 23.37 -24.14
CA GLY A 577 -19.55 23.63 -24.73
C GLY A 577 -18.88 22.41 -25.39
N ALA A 578 -19.60 21.30 -25.55
CA ALA A 578 -19.07 20.01 -26.01
C ALA A 578 -19.77 19.44 -27.25
N LYS A 579 -20.47 20.26 -28.02
CA LYS A 579 -21.38 19.79 -29.09
C LYS A 579 -20.70 18.95 -30.16
N GLN A 580 -19.48 19.31 -30.56
CA GLN A 580 -18.68 18.55 -31.51
C GLN A 580 -17.95 17.39 -30.83
N PHE A 581 -17.37 17.65 -29.68
CA PHE A 581 -16.64 16.66 -28.90
C PHE A 581 -17.51 15.45 -28.53
N LEU A 582 -18.75 15.70 -28.12
CA LEU A 582 -19.71 14.63 -27.76
C LEU A 582 -19.98 13.67 -28.93
N SER A 583 -19.75 14.04 -30.19
CA SER A 583 -19.90 13.09 -31.30
C SER A 583 -18.90 11.93 -31.26
N GLN A 584 -17.80 12.09 -30.55
CA GLN A 584 -16.73 11.10 -30.35
C GLN A 584 -16.87 10.33 -29.03
N VAL A 585 -17.80 10.74 -28.15
CA VAL A 585 -18.01 10.13 -26.84
C VAL A 585 -19.06 9.04 -26.95
N ASP A 586 -18.72 7.82 -26.55
CA ASP A 586 -19.61 6.67 -26.53
C ASP A 586 -20.22 6.40 -25.16
N VAL A 587 -19.51 6.76 -24.11
CA VAL A 587 -19.89 6.55 -22.71
C VAL A 587 -19.69 7.85 -21.93
N CYS A 588 -20.70 8.25 -21.15
CA CYS A 588 -20.62 9.36 -20.20
C CYS A 588 -20.96 8.90 -18.80
N ILE A 589 -20.23 9.39 -17.79
CA ILE A 589 -20.64 9.37 -16.39
C ILE A 589 -20.83 10.81 -15.95
N ILE A 590 -21.99 11.13 -15.39
CA ILE A 590 -22.34 12.50 -15.02
C ILE A 590 -22.93 12.51 -13.62
N GLU A 591 -22.38 13.33 -12.72
CA GLU A 591 -22.97 13.61 -11.41
C GLU A 591 -24.17 14.54 -11.58
N LEU A 592 -25.36 14.12 -11.17
CA LEU A 592 -26.61 14.85 -11.40
C LEU A 592 -27.39 15.03 -10.09
N SER A 593 -27.80 16.26 -9.82
CA SER A 593 -28.64 16.57 -8.67
C SER A 593 -30.12 16.24 -8.92
N LEU A 594 -30.79 15.64 -7.93
CA LEU A 594 -32.24 15.42 -7.95
C LEU A 594 -32.99 16.72 -7.68
N TRP A 595 -32.34 17.68 -7.05
CA TRP A 595 -32.94 18.94 -6.63
C TRP A 595 -32.34 20.11 -7.39
N LYS A 596 -33.18 21.10 -7.71
CA LYS A 596 -32.72 22.32 -8.34
C LYS A 596 -31.92 23.15 -7.35
N TYR A 597 -30.63 23.27 -7.60
CA TYR A 597 -29.72 23.94 -6.68
C TYR A 597 -29.82 25.47 -6.77
N GLN A 598 -29.84 25.97 -8.01
CA GLN A 598 -30.16 27.35 -8.37
C GLN A 598 -31.09 27.34 -9.55
N GLU A 599 -31.67 28.49 -9.93
CA GLU A 599 -32.66 28.56 -11.01
C GLU A 599 -32.06 28.14 -12.36
N GLU A 600 -30.77 28.43 -12.57
CA GLU A 600 -30.01 28.13 -13.80
C GLU A 600 -29.56 26.66 -13.89
N THR A 601 -29.43 25.96 -12.76
CA THR A 601 -28.94 24.57 -12.75
C THR A 601 -29.99 23.60 -13.26
N LYS A 602 -29.54 22.46 -13.79
CA LYS A 602 -30.44 21.39 -14.27
C LYS A 602 -30.49 20.23 -13.29
N THR A 603 -31.71 19.74 -13.10
CA THR A 603 -31.95 18.52 -12.32
C THR A 603 -31.59 17.27 -13.13
N LEU A 604 -31.50 16.12 -12.45
CA LEU A 604 -31.34 14.81 -13.09
C LEU A 604 -32.37 14.59 -14.19
N THR A 605 -33.65 14.89 -13.96
CA THR A 605 -34.73 14.70 -14.95
C THR A 605 -34.51 15.55 -16.20
N GLU A 606 -34.15 16.83 -16.02
CA GLU A 606 -33.86 17.74 -17.13
C GLU A 606 -32.60 17.32 -17.91
N MET A 607 -31.59 16.77 -17.24
CA MET A 607 -30.39 16.26 -17.89
C MET A 607 -30.60 14.94 -18.61
N LEU A 608 -31.50 14.08 -18.12
CA LEU A 608 -31.92 12.86 -18.86
C LEU A 608 -32.53 13.20 -20.22
N GLU A 609 -33.36 14.26 -20.29
CA GLU A 609 -33.91 14.76 -21.55
C GLU A 609 -32.81 15.27 -22.49
N VAL A 610 -31.89 16.10 -21.98
CA VAL A 610 -30.76 16.64 -22.76
C VAL A 610 -29.92 15.50 -23.32
N MET A 611 -29.49 14.55 -22.50
CA MET A 611 -28.66 13.42 -22.94
C MET A 611 -29.37 12.51 -23.94
N THR A 612 -30.68 12.32 -23.77
CA THR A 612 -31.52 11.57 -24.73
C THR A 612 -31.57 12.23 -26.09
N GLN A 613 -31.73 13.56 -26.15
CA GLN A 613 -31.68 14.35 -27.40
C GLN A 613 -30.33 14.31 -28.08
N LEU A 614 -29.21 14.26 -27.30
CA LEU A 614 -27.86 14.10 -27.79
C LEU A 614 -27.52 12.66 -28.24
N GLY A 615 -28.48 11.75 -28.21
CA GLY A 615 -28.32 10.37 -28.70
C GLY A 615 -27.74 9.39 -27.68
N PHE A 616 -27.74 9.73 -26.41
CA PHE A 616 -27.40 8.84 -25.33
C PHE A 616 -28.64 8.18 -24.72
N ARG A 617 -28.46 7.10 -24.02
CA ARG A 617 -29.48 6.48 -23.18
C ARG A 617 -28.91 6.25 -21.78
N TYR A 618 -29.77 6.34 -20.81
CA TYR A 618 -29.49 5.89 -19.44
C TYR A 618 -29.14 4.39 -19.48
N TYR A 619 -28.05 4.03 -18.80
CA TYR A 619 -27.56 2.66 -18.80
C TYR A 619 -27.47 2.06 -17.40
N ASP A 620 -26.89 2.82 -16.45
CA ASP A 620 -26.68 2.34 -15.07
C ASP A 620 -26.60 3.51 -14.07
N GLU A 621 -26.84 3.24 -12.80
CA GLU A 621 -26.53 4.13 -11.69
C GLU A 621 -25.21 3.66 -11.05
N VAL A 622 -24.24 4.57 -10.96
CA VAL A 622 -22.88 4.20 -10.56
C VAL A 622 -22.37 4.95 -9.34
N GLY A 623 -23.20 5.78 -8.73
CA GLY A 623 -22.93 6.50 -7.49
C GLY A 623 -24.17 7.19 -6.96
N GLU A 624 -24.17 7.49 -5.66
CA GLU A 624 -25.16 8.34 -5.01
C GLU A 624 -24.56 9.11 -3.84
N TRP A 625 -25.03 10.33 -3.65
CA TRP A 625 -24.73 11.12 -2.47
C TRP A 625 -26.00 11.51 -1.73
N ARG A 626 -25.95 11.38 -0.41
CA ARG A 626 -27.08 11.67 0.48
C ARG A 626 -26.72 12.77 1.46
N LEU A 627 -27.68 13.62 1.77
CA LEU A 627 -27.49 14.68 2.78
C LEU A 627 -27.14 14.04 4.13
N PRO A 628 -26.04 14.47 4.77
CA PRO A 628 -25.66 13.95 6.10
C PRO A 628 -26.68 14.25 7.20
N SER A 629 -27.51 15.27 7.00
CA SER A 629 -28.50 15.74 7.99
C SER A 629 -29.65 14.76 8.22
N ASP A 630 -30.13 14.10 7.17
CA ASP A 630 -31.37 13.30 7.22
C ASP A 630 -31.38 12.08 6.28
N GLY A 631 -30.29 11.84 5.55
CA GLY A 631 -30.16 10.74 4.60
C GLY A 631 -30.94 10.95 3.28
N THR A 632 -31.47 12.15 3.03
CA THR A 632 -32.16 12.47 1.77
C THR A 632 -31.23 12.30 0.59
N LEU A 633 -31.65 11.56 -0.43
CA LEU A 633 -30.90 11.39 -1.67
C LEU A 633 -30.82 12.75 -2.39
N PHE A 634 -29.60 13.19 -2.70
CA PHE A 634 -29.36 14.52 -3.25
C PHE A 634 -28.76 14.46 -4.66
N GLN A 635 -27.75 13.63 -4.91
CA GLN A 635 -27.09 13.47 -6.20
C GLN A 635 -26.97 12.01 -6.57
N LYS A 636 -26.82 11.75 -7.87
CA LYS A 636 -26.53 10.44 -8.44
C LYS A 636 -25.53 10.56 -9.59
N ASP A 637 -24.62 9.61 -9.67
CA ASP A 637 -23.77 9.41 -10.82
C ASP A 637 -24.49 8.49 -11.81
N ILE A 638 -24.80 9.03 -12.97
CA ILE A 638 -25.51 8.31 -14.03
C ILE A 638 -24.56 7.97 -15.16
N LEU A 639 -24.50 6.69 -15.49
CA LEU A 639 -23.79 6.20 -16.66
C LEU A 639 -24.72 6.17 -17.86
N PHE A 640 -24.32 6.91 -18.89
CA PHE A 640 -24.99 6.97 -20.19
C PHE A 640 -24.13 6.28 -21.24
N VAL A 641 -24.78 5.61 -22.20
CA VAL A 641 -24.14 5.03 -23.38
C VAL A 641 -24.80 5.53 -24.67
N ARG A 642 -24.02 5.63 -25.75
CA ARG A 642 -24.57 5.90 -27.09
C ARG A 642 -25.64 4.86 -27.43
N LYS A 643 -26.74 5.31 -28.03
CA LYS A 643 -27.87 4.43 -28.42
C LYS A 643 -27.41 3.24 -29.27
N ASN A 644 -26.37 3.39 -30.07
CA ASN A 644 -25.86 2.36 -31.00
C ASN A 644 -24.64 1.57 -30.46
N LEU A 645 -24.25 1.77 -29.20
CA LEU A 645 -22.98 1.21 -28.69
C LEU A 645 -22.98 -0.32 -28.58
N PHE A 646 -24.10 -0.96 -28.31
CA PHE A 646 -24.22 -2.40 -28.14
C PHE A 646 -25.53 -2.96 -28.75
N LEU A 647 -26.03 -2.34 -29.85
CA LEU A 647 -27.29 -2.79 -30.43
C LEU A 647 -27.15 -4.03 -31.31
N VAL A 648 -27.63 -5.14 -30.76
CA VAL A 648 -28.60 -5.93 -31.51
C VAL A 648 -29.97 -5.62 -30.88
N GLU A 649 -30.83 -4.90 -31.58
CA GLU A 649 -32.23 -4.67 -31.15
C GLU A 649 -32.88 -6.02 -30.89
N GLY A 650 -33.37 -6.23 -29.66
CA GLY A 650 -34.25 -7.34 -29.34
C GLY A 650 -33.65 -8.47 -28.49
N GLN A 651 -32.40 -8.38 -28.00
CA GLN A 651 -31.87 -9.36 -27.05
C GLN A 651 -31.68 -8.74 -25.66
N ILE A 652 -32.62 -9.02 -24.76
CA ILE A 652 -32.39 -9.04 -23.33
C ILE A 652 -31.61 -10.34 -23.07
N VAL A 653 -30.30 -10.24 -22.82
CA VAL A 653 -29.49 -11.36 -22.36
C VAL A 653 -29.20 -11.16 -20.89
#